data_7add12e52dc201b63e9ec74bd836e445
#
_entry.id   7add12e52dc201b63e9ec74bd836e445
#
_cell.length_a   1.000
_cell.length_b   1.000
_cell.length_c   1.000
_cell.angle_alpha   90.00
_cell.angle_beta   90.00
_cell.angle_gamma   90.00
#
_symmetry.space_group_name_H-M   'P 1'
#
loop_
_entity.id
_entity.type
_entity.pdbx_description
1 polymer ?
#
loop_
_entity_poly.entity_id
_entity_poly.type
_entity_poly.pdbx_seq_one_letter_code
_entity_poly.pdbx_strand_id
1 'polypeptide(L)'
;MNLSKTLKHVYQEAKVSDLFPVTHLNSPSIFESQSGLVGSVIKVNGAAFEIEEADTLNHQRFLLHQALVSLDSRFIIYVTTHRQKISCPLIGEFKQGFAKDLDERYQQRFQDKNLYKNTLYITVVLKGDDSSKTGSWLQWAKSLSIKGNSELSEHHREQNIQTLNRVVEQLQANLNPFGATILGKQDEALGFSELLQFLGLVVNAGQTTSFKHPVYSPPIANSIPQTFKQEAKYPEGHLGQYLSSCQLLFGECIQFQGNTQQDCLFGAMLSLKKYPTNTASILLDSMLSLDCEFIATHTFAPIGRDSALDTISKKRSKLLSAEDKALSQTTALSDLEDGIASETLLLGAHHHTVMLLAPNKSLLDAAILEATKRYGSAGIVVVKETLGQEPAFWSQLPCNQHFITRASLITSQNFVDFCPLHNTQTGFSNENFLGGAVTLLETPSKTPVYFNYHARGSKTNPSKGHAAIFGGNNAGKTTLVNFLDAQIGRFGGRSFFIDRDESSKIYILASGNSSYIKIEPSNPIAMNPLQLPDTSENRSFLKSWFATLVQEESERVIPSHIAEIINDCIDYSFEQLAPEFRTLSHLSQFLPVDFPRWPHLKRWLKRNDSRIDGEFHWLFDNQHDSLNLDFDKVGFDVTYLMDQVHSVIATPVYLYLLHRMRQCLDGRLTSFIIAEAWQLFASPFWEKALREWLPTIRKKNGHFIFDTQSPKTITDSPIKHIVLDNLATLIAFPNPLADRETYMEHLKLREAQFEAIKENTPESRIFLYKQDHEAFLCKLDLSGLSQYIRVLSANTQSVKLLDDIMQEVGHDPELWLPVFYERSKK
;
A
#
# COMPACT_ATOMS: atom_id res chain seq x y z
N MET A 1 -6.13 57.99 -17.20
CA MET A 1 -5.82 56.59 -17.55
C MET A 1 -5.17 55.92 -16.32
N ASN A 2 -5.84 55.03 -15.66
CA ASN A 2 -5.40 54.51 -14.38
C ASN A 2 -4.28 53.47 -14.54
N LEU A 3 -3.04 53.89 -14.38
CA LEU A 3 -1.84 53.05 -14.43
C LEU A 3 -1.95 51.77 -13.52
N SER A 4 -2.72 51.85 -12.48
CA SER A 4 -2.91 50.68 -11.58
C SER A 4 -3.73 49.51 -12.15
N LYS A 5 -4.54 49.74 -13.20
CA LYS A 5 -5.29 48.71 -13.89
C LYS A 5 -4.48 48.00 -14.98
N THR A 6 -3.52 48.70 -15.57
CA THR A 6 -2.68 48.18 -16.66
C THR A 6 -1.54 47.30 -16.12
N LEU A 7 -1.05 47.59 -14.91
CA LEU A 7 0.01 46.80 -14.26
C LEU A 7 -0.41 45.42 -13.77
N LYS A 8 -1.72 45.16 -13.62
CA LYS A 8 -2.23 43.85 -13.16
C LYS A 8 -2.03 42.71 -14.17
N HIS A 9 -1.73 42.98 -15.40
CA HIS A 9 -1.59 41.96 -16.48
C HIS A 9 -0.17 41.80 -16.99
N VAL A 10 0.78 42.54 -16.47
CA VAL A 10 2.20 42.39 -16.89
C VAL A 10 2.90 41.40 -15.98
N TYR A 11 3.30 40.28 -16.53
CA TYR A 11 4.13 39.31 -15.79
C TYR A 11 5.58 39.83 -15.76
N GLN A 12 6.17 39.75 -14.57
CA GLN A 12 7.54 40.16 -14.34
C GLN A 12 8.41 38.91 -14.12
N GLU A 13 9.49 38.81 -14.89
CA GLU A 13 10.47 37.74 -14.72
C GLU A 13 11.27 37.91 -13.43
N ALA A 14 11.43 36.81 -12.68
CA ALA A 14 12.26 36.76 -11.50
C ALA A 14 13.67 36.28 -11.85
N LYS A 15 14.67 36.96 -11.32
CA LYS A 15 16.08 36.52 -11.41
C LYS A 15 16.33 35.46 -10.32
N VAL A 16 16.12 34.19 -10.66
CA VAL A 16 16.29 33.08 -9.73
C VAL A 16 17.67 33.07 -9.07
N SER A 17 18.71 33.35 -9.81
CA SER A 17 20.08 33.41 -9.28
C SER A 17 20.30 34.41 -8.14
N ASP A 18 19.56 35.52 -8.17
CA ASP A 18 19.73 36.60 -7.19
C ASP A 18 18.92 36.34 -5.91
N LEU A 19 17.88 35.53 -6.02
CA LEU A 19 16.89 35.28 -4.94
C LEU A 19 16.97 33.87 -4.33
N PHE A 20 17.69 32.98 -5.00
CA PHE A 20 17.92 31.62 -4.51
C PHE A 20 19.02 31.63 -3.43
N PRO A 21 18.73 31.16 -2.20
CA PRO A 21 19.57 31.41 -1.06
C PRO A 21 20.83 30.52 -1.00
N VAL A 22 20.78 29.33 -1.59
CA VAL A 22 21.85 28.32 -1.47
C VAL A 22 22.90 28.53 -2.56
N THR A 23 24.14 28.64 -2.13
CA THR A 23 25.26 28.89 -3.03
C THR A 23 25.96 27.60 -3.48
N HIS A 24 26.25 26.69 -2.55
CA HIS A 24 26.99 25.46 -2.84
C HIS A 24 26.68 24.35 -1.82
N LEU A 25 27.21 23.17 -2.09
CA LEU A 25 27.22 22.04 -1.16
C LEU A 25 28.59 21.96 -0.47
N ASN A 26 28.59 21.69 0.84
CA ASN A 26 29.81 21.37 1.58
C ASN A 26 30.08 19.86 1.58
N SER A 27 29.01 19.06 1.50
CA SER A 27 29.04 17.60 1.38
C SER A 27 27.81 17.14 0.62
N PRO A 28 27.68 15.87 0.25
CA PRO A 28 26.46 15.36 -0.39
C PRO A 28 25.18 15.67 0.36
N SER A 29 25.23 15.83 1.70
CA SER A 29 24.08 16.01 2.59
C SER A 29 23.97 17.40 3.24
N ILE A 30 24.95 18.31 2.99
CA ILE A 30 24.98 19.64 3.62
C ILE A 30 25.11 20.72 2.53
N PHE A 31 24.18 21.67 2.57
CA PHE A 31 24.22 22.88 1.75
C PHE A 31 24.60 24.11 2.58
N GLU A 32 25.12 25.13 1.89
CA GLU A 32 25.44 26.42 2.50
C GLU A 32 24.76 27.56 1.72
N SER A 33 24.29 28.55 2.47
CA SER A 33 23.65 29.74 1.90
C SER A 33 24.63 30.88 1.70
N GLN A 34 24.22 31.87 0.89
CA GLN A 34 24.96 33.10 0.69
C GLN A 34 25.26 33.88 2.00
N SER A 35 24.39 33.73 2.99
CA SER A 35 24.55 34.34 4.34
C SER A 35 25.39 33.52 5.30
N GLY A 36 26.00 32.40 4.84
CA GLY A 36 26.82 31.52 5.68
C GLY A 36 26.01 30.58 6.58
N LEU A 37 24.69 30.47 6.38
CA LEU A 37 23.88 29.47 7.08
C LEU A 37 24.10 28.10 6.45
N VAL A 38 24.26 27.09 7.30
CA VAL A 38 24.39 25.69 6.86
C VAL A 38 23.11 24.91 7.15
N GLY A 39 22.73 24.00 6.24
CA GLY A 39 21.51 23.21 6.39
C GLY A 39 21.63 21.80 5.83
N SER A 40 20.77 20.93 6.31
CA SER A 40 20.60 19.55 5.86
C SER A 40 19.12 19.18 5.79
N VAL A 41 18.79 18.15 5.01
CA VAL A 41 17.40 17.74 4.74
C VAL A 41 17.20 16.27 5.09
N ILE A 42 16.16 16.00 5.85
CA ILE A 42 15.68 14.66 6.19
C ILE A 42 14.40 14.41 5.41
N LYS A 43 14.36 13.36 4.61
CA LYS A 43 13.16 12.84 3.97
C LYS A 43 12.47 11.89 4.93
N VAL A 44 11.14 11.97 5.02
CA VAL A 44 10.34 11.19 5.96
C VAL A 44 9.24 10.47 5.20
N ASN A 45 9.06 9.17 5.45
CA ASN A 45 7.95 8.42 4.86
C ASN A 45 6.61 8.84 5.47
N GLY A 46 6.65 9.26 6.74
CA GLY A 46 5.47 9.66 7.49
C GLY A 46 4.75 8.50 8.17
N ALA A 47 3.78 8.84 8.98
CA ALA A 47 2.97 7.90 9.73
C ALA A 47 1.59 7.71 9.09
N ALA A 48 1.08 6.48 9.10
CA ALA A 48 -0.30 6.21 8.75
C ALA A 48 -1.23 6.90 9.77
N PHE A 49 -2.39 7.38 9.32
CA PHE A 49 -3.34 8.09 10.17
C PHE A 49 -4.80 7.69 9.92
N GLU A 50 -5.17 7.26 8.71
CA GLU A 50 -6.57 7.10 8.27
C GLU A 50 -7.36 6.06 9.09
N ILE A 51 -6.69 5.02 9.61
CA ILE A 51 -7.29 3.92 10.39
C ILE A 51 -6.40 3.56 11.60
N GLU A 52 -5.79 4.59 12.19
CA GLU A 52 -4.96 4.45 13.38
C GLU A 52 -5.73 4.85 14.64
N GLU A 53 -5.34 4.26 15.77
CA GLU A 53 -5.92 4.54 17.07
C GLU A 53 -5.48 5.91 17.60
N ALA A 54 -6.38 6.58 18.32
CA ALA A 54 -6.08 7.89 18.92
C ALA A 54 -4.83 7.83 19.82
N ASP A 55 -4.61 6.75 20.55
CA ASP A 55 -3.44 6.57 21.40
C ASP A 55 -2.15 6.46 20.57
N THR A 56 -2.20 5.79 19.41
CA THR A 56 -1.07 5.71 18.47
C THR A 56 -0.74 7.11 17.91
N LEU A 57 -1.74 7.86 17.47
CA LEU A 57 -1.57 9.23 16.98
C LEU A 57 -1.02 10.16 18.07
N ASN A 58 -1.49 10.03 19.30
CA ASN A 58 -0.98 10.79 20.45
C ASN A 58 0.47 10.42 20.78
N HIS A 59 0.82 9.14 20.69
CA HIS A 59 2.20 8.69 20.88
C HIS A 59 3.13 9.23 19.79
N GLN A 60 2.71 9.19 18.54
CA GLN A 60 3.45 9.76 17.40
C GLN A 60 3.67 11.27 17.60
N ARG A 61 2.60 11.99 17.98
CA ARG A 61 2.65 13.41 18.35
C ARG A 61 3.67 13.67 19.45
N PHE A 62 3.67 12.86 20.50
CA PHE A 62 4.61 12.96 21.61
C PHE A 62 6.05 12.77 21.14
N LEU A 63 6.34 11.72 20.36
CA LEU A 63 7.69 11.45 19.82
C LEU A 63 8.22 12.61 18.98
N LEU A 64 7.36 13.15 18.09
CA LEU A 64 7.71 14.30 17.26
C LEU A 64 7.98 15.55 18.10
N HIS A 65 7.14 15.79 19.12
CA HIS A 65 7.35 16.89 20.05
C HIS A 65 8.66 16.77 20.83
N GLN A 66 9.00 15.59 21.34
CA GLN A 66 10.29 15.33 22.01
C GLN A 66 11.49 15.59 21.09
N ALA A 67 11.38 15.14 19.84
CA ALA A 67 12.42 15.40 18.83
C ALA A 67 12.61 16.90 18.58
N LEU A 68 11.52 17.66 18.53
CA LEU A 68 11.52 19.12 18.32
C LEU A 68 12.11 19.87 19.52
N VAL A 69 11.69 19.52 20.74
CA VAL A 69 12.15 20.19 21.97
C VAL A 69 13.66 19.98 22.21
N SER A 70 14.26 18.92 21.65
CA SER A 70 15.70 18.70 21.72
C SER A 70 16.53 19.74 20.91
N LEU A 71 15.87 20.54 20.06
CA LEU A 71 16.50 21.59 19.27
C LEU A 71 16.45 22.94 20.04
N ASP A 72 17.56 23.66 20.04
CA ASP A 72 17.65 24.96 20.68
C ASP A 72 17.32 26.12 19.71
N SER A 73 17.39 27.35 20.20
CA SER A 73 17.06 28.56 19.43
C SER A 73 18.02 28.86 18.27
N ARG A 74 19.12 28.14 18.12
CA ARG A 74 20.09 28.30 17.01
C ARG A 74 19.58 27.67 15.72
N PHE A 75 18.58 26.81 15.79
CA PHE A 75 18.06 26.07 14.63
C PHE A 75 16.78 26.70 14.09
N ILE A 76 16.57 26.56 12.79
CA ILE A 76 15.30 26.81 12.12
C ILE A 76 14.87 25.51 11.43
N ILE A 77 13.60 25.17 11.57
CA ILE A 77 13.04 23.97 11.01
C ILE A 77 12.04 24.37 9.93
N TYR A 78 12.17 23.74 8.76
CA TYR A 78 11.18 23.77 7.70
C TYR A 78 10.59 22.38 7.56
N VAL A 79 9.27 22.26 7.57
CA VAL A 79 8.58 21.02 7.21
C VAL A 79 7.87 21.27 5.90
N THR A 80 8.30 20.53 4.86
CA THR A 80 7.78 20.68 3.50
C THR A 80 7.03 19.43 3.11
N THR A 81 5.75 19.59 2.75
CA THR A 81 4.93 18.55 2.13
C THR A 81 4.87 18.81 0.64
N HIS A 82 5.37 17.88 -0.14
CA HIS A 82 5.31 17.90 -1.59
C HIS A 82 4.31 16.86 -2.09
N ARG A 83 3.21 17.31 -2.66
CA ARG A 83 2.21 16.49 -3.32
C ARG A 83 2.37 16.59 -4.82
N GLN A 84 2.67 15.48 -5.45
CA GLN A 84 2.91 15.41 -6.89
C GLN A 84 2.07 14.33 -7.54
N LYS A 85 1.70 14.56 -8.80
CA LYS A 85 1.10 13.53 -9.65
C LYS A 85 2.15 12.47 -9.98
N ILE A 86 1.75 11.20 -9.88
CA ILE A 86 2.65 10.07 -10.13
C ILE A 86 2.07 9.11 -11.16
N SER A 87 2.97 8.41 -11.84
CA SER A 87 2.66 7.22 -12.62
C SER A 87 3.14 5.99 -11.85
N CYS A 88 2.32 4.95 -11.80
CA CYS A 88 2.58 3.74 -11.03
C CYS A 88 2.67 2.54 -11.99
N PRO A 89 3.77 2.37 -12.73
CA PRO A 89 3.93 1.22 -13.60
C PRO A 89 4.01 -0.06 -12.77
N LEU A 90 3.36 -1.12 -13.25
CA LEU A 90 3.46 -2.45 -12.70
C LEU A 90 4.46 -3.27 -13.49
N ILE A 91 5.22 -4.12 -12.78
CA ILE A 91 6.21 -5.03 -13.37
C ILE A 91 5.53 -6.35 -13.72
N GLY A 92 5.94 -6.96 -14.83
CA GLY A 92 5.44 -8.26 -15.30
C GLY A 92 4.76 -8.15 -16.67
N GLU A 93 4.60 -9.29 -17.32
CA GLU A 93 4.05 -9.37 -18.68
C GLU A 93 2.92 -10.40 -18.73
N PHE A 94 1.84 -10.02 -19.39
CA PHE A 94 0.71 -10.92 -19.62
C PHE A 94 0.91 -11.68 -20.93
N LYS A 95 0.51 -12.95 -20.96
CA LYS A 95 0.16 -13.63 -22.19
C LYS A 95 -1.05 -12.94 -22.83
N GLN A 96 -1.30 -13.18 -24.12
CA GLN A 96 -2.53 -12.69 -24.77
C GLN A 96 -3.78 -13.26 -24.08
N GLY A 97 -4.92 -12.62 -24.25
CA GLY A 97 -6.23 -13.07 -23.76
C GLY A 97 -6.87 -12.12 -22.74
N PHE A 98 -7.94 -12.58 -22.12
CA PHE A 98 -8.81 -11.80 -21.23
C PHE A 98 -8.07 -11.04 -20.13
N ALA A 99 -7.09 -11.67 -19.44
CA ALA A 99 -6.37 -11.04 -18.34
C ALA A 99 -5.54 -9.85 -18.80
N LYS A 100 -4.92 -9.93 -19.98
CA LYS A 100 -4.16 -8.83 -20.57
C LYS A 100 -5.08 -7.66 -20.94
N ASP A 101 -6.18 -7.93 -21.63
CA ASP A 101 -7.13 -6.90 -22.05
C ASP A 101 -7.78 -6.21 -20.84
N LEU A 102 -8.13 -6.98 -19.81
CA LEU A 102 -8.62 -6.43 -18.53
C LEU A 102 -7.58 -5.52 -17.88
N ASP A 103 -6.31 -5.94 -17.81
CA ASP A 103 -5.25 -5.14 -17.17
C ASP A 103 -4.98 -3.86 -17.96
N GLU A 104 -4.84 -3.92 -19.27
CA GLU A 104 -4.63 -2.74 -20.11
C GLU A 104 -5.72 -1.70 -19.91
N ARG A 105 -7.01 -2.12 -19.90
CA ARG A 105 -8.14 -1.24 -19.64
C ARG A 105 -8.15 -0.71 -18.21
N TYR A 106 -7.79 -1.55 -17.25
CA TYR A 106 -7.71 -1.15 -15.85
C TYR A 106 -6.57 -0.16 -15.62
N GLN A 107 -5.37 -0.39 -16.17
CA GLN A 107 -4.24 0.51 -16.08
C GLN A 107 -4.48 1.85 -16.77
N GLN A 108 -5.15 1.85 -17.93
CA GLN A 108 -5.52 3.07 -18.64
C GLN A 108 -6.34 4.00 -17.74
N ARG A 109 -7.23 3.47 -16.90
CA ARG A 109 -8.01 4.26 -15.95
C ARG A 109 -7.15 4.96 -14.89
N PHE A 110 -6.06 4.33 -14.44
CA PHE A 110 -5.12 4.98 -13.54
C PHE A 110 -4.31 6.09 -14.24
N GLN A 111 -4.04 5.94 -15.52
CA GLN A 111 -3.41 7.00 -16.31
C GLN A 111 -4.34 8.19 -16.54
N ASP A 112 -5.64 7.92 -16.75
CA ASP A 112 -6.67 8.96 -16.92
C ASP A 112 -7.01 9.67 -15.60
N LYS A 113 -6.83 9.01 -14.46
CA LYS A 113 -7.01 9.57 -13.13
C LYS A 113 -5.75 10.28 -12.65
N ASN A 114 -5.93 11.36 -11.92
CA ASN A 114 -4.86 12.00 -11.21
C ASN A 114 -4.57 11.20 -9.92
N LEU A 115 -3.50 10.44 -9.92
CA LEU A 115 -2.98 9.79 -8.71
C LEU A 115 -1.86 10.64 -8.13
N TYR A 116 -1.87 10.79 -6.81
CA TYR A 116 -0.92 11.64 -6.12
C TYR A 116 -0.16 10.88 -5.05
N LYS A 117 1.09 11.30 -4.85
CA LYS A 117 1.94 10.88 -3.74
C LYS A 117 2.36 12.10 -2.95
N ASN A 118 2.32 11.99 -1.63
CA ASN A 118 2.89 12.99 -0.73
C ASN A 118 4.30 12.54 -0.33
N THR A 119 5.24 13.48 -0.35
CA THR A 119 6.60 13.29 0.15
C THR A 119 6.88 14.37 1.19
N LEU A 120 7.37 13.96 2.36
CA LEU A 120 7.61 14.85 3.48
C LEU A 120 9.10 15.08 3.65
N TYR A 121 9.47 16.34 3.89
CA TYR A 121 10.85 16.75 4.13
C TYR A 121 10.94 17.61 5.38
N ILE A 122 11.97 17.40 6.18
CA ILE A 122 12.33 18.26 7.30
C ILE A 122 13.71 18.85 7.00
N THR A 123 13.75 20.16 6.82
CA THR A 123 15.04 20.87 6.65
C THR A 123 15.42 21.50 7.97
N VAL A 124 16.65 21.26 8.39
CA VAL A 124 17.26 21.87 9.61
C VAL A 124 18.34 22.82 9.16
N VAL A 125 18.22 24.08 9.59
CA VAL A 125 19.18 25.15 9.28
C VAL A 125 19.78 25.69 10.57
N LEU A 126 21.10 25.77 10.66
CA LEU A 126 21.82 26.35 11.78
C LEU A 126 22.10 27.85 11.52
N LYS A 127 21.67 28.69 12.47
CA LYS A 127 21.77 30.17 12.38
C LYS A 127 23.16 30.73 12.72
N GLY A 128 24.01 30.03 13.43
CA GLY A 128 25.25 30.54 14.02
C GLY A 128 25.02 31.38 15.30
N ASP A 129 26.08 31.67 16.04
CA ASP A 129 26.04 32.22 17.41
C ASP A 129 25.59 33.68 17.54
N ASP A 130 25.63 34.48 16.48
CA ASP A 130 25.27 35.94 16.57
C ASP A 130 23.77 36.22 16.71
N SER A 131 22.93 35.19 16.63
CA SER A 131 21.47 35.35 16.69
C SER A 131 20.93 35.66 18.09
N SER A 132 21.73 35.50 19.14
CA SER A 132 21.31 35.69 20.52
C SER A 132 21.20 37.18 20.93
N LYS A 133 21.76 38.10 20.15
CA LYS A 133 21.86 39.55 20.49
C LYS A 133 20.74 40.39 19.96
N THR A 134 19.87 39.88 19.08
CA THR A 134 18.77 40.64 18.50
C THR A 134 17.44 40.27 19.17
N GLY A 135 16.83 41.20 19.85
CA GLY A 135 15.62 41.02 20.68
C GLY A 135 14.33 40.66 19.91
N SER A 136 14.37 40.43 18.61
CA SER A 136 13.23 39.95 17.82
C SER A 136 13.70 39.15 16.62
N TRP A 137 13.16 37.94 16.46
CA TRP A 137 13.47 37.08 15.31
C TRP A 137 13.16 37.77 13.97
N LEU A 138 12.13 38.64 13.90
CA LEU A 138 11.80 39.42 12.70
C LEU A 138 12.89 40.48 12.40
N GLN A 139 13.50 41.03 13.41
CA GLN A 139 14.63 41.95 13.23
C GLN A 139 15.86 41.22 12.79
N TRP A 140 16.11 40.04 13.36
CA TRP A 140 17.18 39.17 12.92
C TRP A 140 16.95 38.68 11.48
N ALA A 141 15.77 38.19 11.12
CA ALA A 141 15.43 37.76 9.78
C ALA A 141 15.58 38.89 8.72
N LYS A 142 15.29 40.15 9.13
CA LYS A 142 15.52 41.35 8.29
C LYS A 142 16.98 41.76 8.22
N SER A 143 17.78 41.49 9.27
CA SER A 143 19.22 41.81 9.29
C SER A 143 20.04 40.85 8.42
N LEU A 144 19.52 39.69 8.10
CA LEU A 144 20.07 38.80 7.09
C LEU A 144 19.81 39.35 5.67
N SER A 145 20.16 40.62 5.46
CA SER A 145 20.15 41.16 4.12
C SER A 145 21.14 40.39 3.23
N ILE A 146 20.85 40.36 1.94
CA ILE A 146 21.55 39.63 0.86
C ILE A 146 23.08 39.90 0.78
N LYS A 147 23.62 40.83 1.54
CA LYS A 147 25.05 41.06 1.65
C LYS A 147 25.58 40.30 2.85
N GLY A 148 26.11 39.15 2.60
CA GLY A 148 26.73 38.31 3.60
C GLY A 148 27.87 39.04 4.34
N ASN A 149 27.96 38.86 5.66
CA ASN A 149 29.21 39.01 6.38
C ASN A 149 30.14 37.88 5.93
N SER A 150 30.98 38.18 4.95
CA SER A 150 31.80 37.22 4.22
C SER A 150 33.06 36.74 4.94
N GLU A 151 33.19 36.93 6.25
CA GLU A 151 34.35 36.52 6.98
C GLU A 151 34.03 35.75 8.28
N LEU A 152 33.20 34.70 8.16
CA LEU A 152 33.29 33.62 9.16
C LEU A 152 34.63 32.90 8.95
N SER A 153 35.48 32.83 9.99
CA SER A 153 36.74 32.09 9.86
C SER A 153 36.42 30.63 9.50
N GLU A 154 37.25 30.03 8.66
CA GLU A 154 37.09 28.64 8.19
C GLU A 154 36.85 27.66 9.36
N HIS A 155 37.45 27.93 10.48
CA HIS A 155 37.29 27.19 11.74
C HIS A 155 35.83 27.25 12.31
N HIS A 156 35.17 28.39 12.28
CA HIS A 156 33.75 28.51 12.71
C HIS A 156 32.80 27.81 11.75
N ARG A 157 33.13 27.83 10.44
CA ARG A 157 32.37 27.08 9.42
C ARG A 157 32.43 25.59 9.66
N GLU A 158 33.59 25.03 9.91
CA GLU A 158 33.77 23.60 10.24
C GLU A 158 33.02 23.20 11.52
N GLN A 159 33.10 24.04 12.58
CA GLN A 159 32.36 23.80 13.83
C GLN A 159 30.83 23.80 13.59
N ASN A 160 30.32 24.72 12.79
CA ASN A 160 28.91 24.77 12.45
C ASN A 160 28.48 23.52 11.69
N ILE A 161 29.27 23.04 10.72
CA ILE A 161 29.02 21.81 9.97
C ILE A 161 28.99 20.59 10.92
N GLN A 162 29.99 20.48 11.83
CA GLN A 162 30.02 19.37 12.80
C GLN A 162 28.81 19.40 13.76
N THR A 163 28.44 20.60 14.22
CA THR A 163 27.27 20.78 15.10
C THR A 163 25.99 20.37 14.37
N LEU A 164 25.80 20.82 13.13
CA LEU A 164 24.64 20.47 12.31
C LEU A 164 24.58 18.95 12.07
N ASN A 165 25.68 18.32 11.69
CA ASN A 165 25.72 16.86 11.45
C ASN A 165 25.26 16.08 12.68
N ARG A 166 25.80 16.40 13.88
CA ARG A 166 25.42 15.73 15.12
C ARG A 166 23.92 15.86 15.40
N VAL A 167 23.37 17.06 15.24
CA VAL A 167 21.95 17.31 15.51
C VAL A 167 21.06 16.61 14.49
N VAL A 168 21.43 16.63 13.21
CA VAL A 168 20.66 15.96 12.15
C VAL A 168 20.65 14.44 12.31
N GLU A 169 21.80 13.85 12.70
CA GLU A 169 21.87 12.41 12.99
C GLU A 169 21.05 12.02 14.23
N GLN A 170 21.09 12.83 15.28
CA GLN A 170 20.24 12.63 16.46
C GLN A 170 18.74 12.76 16.09
N LEU A 171 18.38 13.77 15.30
CA LEU A 171 17.01 13.97 14.85
C LEU A 171 16.54 12.82 13.94
N GLN A 172 17.38 12.33 13.04
CA GLN A 172 17.10 11.14 12.24
C GLN A 172 16.81 9.93 13.11
N ALA A 173 17.64 9.69 14.13
CA ALA A 173 17.44 8.58 15.06
C ALA A 173 16.10 8.68 15.81
N ASN A 174 15.76 9.88 16.30
CA ASN A 174 14.49 10.15 16.98
C ASN A 174 13.27 9.97 16.04
N LEU A 175 13.43 10.30 14.75
CA LEU A 175 12.39 10.19 13.73
C LEU A 175 12.41 8.86 12.97
N ASN A 176 13.22 7.88 13.39
CA ASN A 176 13.28 6.56 12.77
C ASN A 176 11.90 5.86 12.68
N PRO A 177 11.00 5.98 13.69
CA PRO A 177 9.64 5.42 13.59
C PRO A 177 8.82 5.99 12.42
N PHE A 178 9.18 7.16 11.90
CA PHE A 178 8.56 7.79 10.74
C PHE A 178 9.28 7.50 9.42
N GLY A 179 10.26 6.61 9.42
CA GLY A 179 11.05 6.27 8.23
C GLY A 179 11.92 7.42 7.74
N ALA A 180 12.68 8.05 8.64
CA ALA A 180 13.54 9.21 8.38
C ALA A 180 14.87 8.81 7.73
N THR A 181 15.24 9.48 6.63
CA THR A 181 16.51 9.30 5.91
C THR A 181 17.12 10.67 5.57
N ILE A 182 18.42 10.83 5.82
CA ILE A 182 19.13 12.07 5.47
C ILE A 182 19.40 12.04 3.96
N LEU A 183 18.97 13.07 3.22
CA LEU A 183 19.24 13.18 1.80
C LEU A 183 20.74 13.32 1.52
N GLY A 184 21.22 12.62 0.51
CA GLY A 184 22.61 12.63 0.07
C GLY A 184 23.54 11.71 0.88
N LYS A 185 23.13 11.14 2.02
CA LYS A 185 24.00 10.25 2.83
C LYS A 185 24.28 8.89 2.15
N GLN A 186 23.41 8.48 1.22
CA GLN A 186 23.54 7.22 0.47
C GLN A 186 24.06 7.42 -0.96
N ASP A 187 24.29 8.67 -1.38
CA ASP A 187 24.77 9.01 -2.74
C ASP A 187 26.27 8.72 -2.95
N GLU A 188 26.77 7.60 -2.44
CA GLU A 188 28.19 7.25 -2.50
C GLU A 188 28.75 7.04 -3.93
N ALA A 189 27.91 6.88 -4.91
CA ALA A 189 28.31 6.62 -6.29
C ALA A 189 27.95 7.81 -7.20
N LEU A 190 28.52 9.01 -7.03
CA LEU A 190 28.65 10.08 -8.03
C LEU A 190 27.49 10.19 -9.08
N GLY A 191 26.29 9.83 -8.64
CA GLY A 191 25.09 9.84 -9.45
C GLY A 191 24.34 11.17 -9.34
N PHE A 192 23.04 11.05 -9.27
CA PHE A 192 22.14 12.17 -9.05
C PHE A 192 22.01 12.49 -7.56
N SER A 193 21.92 13.77 -7.21
CA SER A 193 21.78 14.24 -5.83
C SER A 193 20.29 14.40 -5.47
N GLU A 194 19.83 13.62 -4.49
CA GLU A 194 18.48 13.81 -3.92
C GLU A 194 18.34 15.17 -3.21
N LEU A 195 19.43 15.68 -2.61
CA LEU A 195 19.43 16.99 -1.96
C LEU A 195 19.21 18.13 -2.96
N LEU A 196 19.90 18.12 -4.10
CA LEU A 196 19.71 19.10 -5.15
C LEU A 196 18.32 19.00 -5.79
N GLN A 197 17.80 17.79 -5.95
CA GLN A 197 16.43 17.58 -6.41
C GLN A 197 15.43 18.27 -5.48
N PHE A 198 15.56 18.09 -4.16
CA PHE A 198 14.72 18.78 -3.19
C PHE A 198 14.86 20.31 -3.25
N LEU A 199 16.08 20.82 -3.29
CA LEU A 199 16.33 22.27 -3.35
C LEU A 199 15.75 22.90 -4.61
N GLY A 200 15.68 22.16 -5.71
CA GLY A 200 15.09 22.60 -6.97
C GLY A 200 13.57 22.55 -7.03
N LEU A 201 12.87 21.88 -6.09
CA LEU A 201 11.42 21.63 -6.18
C LEU A 201 10.58 22.91 -6.34
N VAL A 202 10.83 23.90 -5.50
CA VAL A 202 10.02 25.13 -5.47
C VAL A 202 10.16 25.91 -6.78
N VAL A 203 11.39 26.07 -7.28
CA VAL A 203 11.68 26.86 -8.49
C VAL A 203 11.28 26.13 -9.78
N ASN A 204 11.07 24.83 -9.72
CA ASN A 204 10.67 24.00 -10.87
C ASN A 204 9.22 23.49 -10.75
N ALA A 205 8.33 24.25 -10.11
CA ALA A 205 6.91 23.90 -9.98
C ALA A 205 6.65 22.49 -9.40
N GLY A 206 7.46 22.04 -8.44
CA GLY A 206 7.33 20.71 -7.85
C GLY A 206 7.80 19.55 -8.73
N GLN A 207 8.35 19.81 -9.92
CA GLN A 207 8.89 18.75 -10.76
C GLN A 207 10.17 18.18 -10.16
N THR A 208 10.23 16.85 -10.08
CA THR A 208 11.39 16.11 -9.56
C THR A 208 12.46 15.99 -10.67
N THR A 209 13.20 17.07 -10.91
CA THR A 209 14.30 17.08 -11.87
C THR A 209 15.54 16.45 -11.26
N SER A 210 16.18 15.54 -11.98
CA SER A 210 17.39 14.87 -11.52
C SER A 210 18.62 15.72 -11.83
N PHE A 211 19.33 16.14 -10.80
CA PHE A 211 20.57 16.91 -10.90
C PHE A 211 21.76 16.06 -10.52
N LYS A 212 22.84 16.11 -11.30
CA LYS A 212 24.11 15.48 -10.94
C LYS A 212 24.82 16.27 -9.84
N HIS A 213 25.62 15.58 -9.02
CA HIS A 213 26.48 16.25 -8.09
C HIS A 213 27.47 17.18 -8.81
N PRO A 214 27.52 18.48 -8.48
CA PRO A 214 28.48 19.43 -9.04
C PRO A 214 29.86 19.24 -8.36
N VAL A 215 30.55 18.16 -8.66
CA VAL A 215 31.83 17.81 -8.05
C VAL A 215 32.94 18.15 -9.02
N TYR A 216 33.93 18.89 -8.54
CA TYR A 216 35.16 19.10 -9.26
C TYR A 216 36.15 17.96 -8.95
N SER A 217 36.40 17.13 -9.94
CA SER A 217 37.53 16.19 -9.91
C SER A 217 38.65 16.77 -10.78
N PRO A 218 39.76 17.20 -10.17
CA PRO A 218 40.91 17.63 -11.00
C PRO A 218 41.33 16.45 -11.89
N PRO A 219 41.81 16.72 -13.14
CA PRO A 219 42.29 15.68 -14.03
C PRO A 219 43.40 14.90 -13.30
N ILE A 220 43.20 13.59 -13.14
CA ILE A 220 44.21 12.72 -12.51
C ILE A 220 45.40 12.71 -13.44
N ALA A 221 46.47 13.34 -12.99
CA ALA A 221 47.76 13.12 -13.62
C ALA A 221 48.12 11.64 -13.41
N ASN A 222 48.36 10.89 -14.47
CA ASN A 222 48.61 9.45 -14.51
C ASN A 222 49.80 8.95 -13.68
N SER A 223 50.34 9.77 -12.79
CA SER A 223 51.58 9.55 -12.02
C SER A 223 51.41 9.55 -10.47
N ILE A 224 50.19 9.69 -9.96
CA ILE A 224 49.96 9.70 -8.50
C ILE A 224 49.48 8.32 -8.06
N PRO A 225 50.15 7.67 -7.05
CA PRO A 225 49.72 6.39 -6.51
C PRO A 225 48.30 6.47 -5.95
N GLN A 226 47.49 5.41 -6.14
CA GLN A 226 46.10 5.27 -5.67
C GLN A 226 45.86 5.43 -4.16
N THR A 227 46.87 5.66 -3.38
CA THR A 227 46.82 5.84 -1.93
C THR A 227 46.32 7.22 -1.48
N PHE A 228 46.28 8.20 -2.34
CA PHE A 228 45.64 9.50 -2.05
C PHE A 228 44.25 9.53 -2.71
N LYS A 229 43.25 9.09 -2.00
CA LYS A 229 41.85 9.41 -2.31
C LYS A 229 41.72 10.93 -2.18
N GLN A 230 41.74 11.66 -3.32
CA GLN A 230 41.36 13.05 -3.31
C GLN A 230 39.88 13.13 -2.94
N GLU A 231 39.57 13.77 -1.83
CA GLU A 231 38.21 14.08 -1.46
C GLU A 231 37.55 14.92 -2.57
N ALA A 232 36.36 14.56 -2.95
CA ALA A 232 35.60 15.31 -3.93
C ALA A 232 35.33 16.73 -3.39
N LYS A 233 35.81 17.74 -4.07
CA LYS A 233 35.55 19.14 -3.70
C LYS A 233 34.32 19.66 -4.43
N TYR A 234 33.40 20.23 -3.68
CA TYR A 234 32.27 20.96 -4.25
C TYR A 234 32.68 22.39 -4.56
N PRO A 235 32.42 22.89 -5.80
CA PRO A 235 32.75 24.25 -6.18
C PRO A 235 31.86 25.25 -5.44
N GLU A 236 32.41 26.34 -4.98
CA GLU A 236 31.66 27.49 -4.54
C GLU A 236 31.01 28.16 -5.77
N GLY A 237 29.70 28.49 -5.66
CA GLY A 237 29.00 29.09 -6.77
C GLY A 237 27.54 29.35 -6.45
N HIS A 238 26.72 29.61 -7.45
CA HIS A 238 25.31 29.88 -7.31
C HIS A 238 24.49 28.69 -7.81
N LEU A 239 24.04 27.82 -6.93
CA LEU A 239 23.19 26.67 -7.29
C LEU A 239 21.87 27.10 -7.96
N GLY A 240 21.36 28.30 -7.68
CA GLY A 240 20.14 28.82 -8.30
C GLY A 240 20.15 28.79 -9.81
N GLN A 241 21.31 29.06 -10.45
CA GLN A 241 21.45 28.96 -11.92
C GLN A 241 21.43 27.50 -12.40
N TYR A 242 22.03 26.61 -11.64
CA TYR A 242 22.12 25.18 -11.96
C TYR A 242 20.78 24.44 -11.77
N LEU A 243 20.00 24.82 -10.74
CA LEU A 243 18.77 24.12 -10.34
C LEU A 243 17.53 24.61 -11.08
N SER A 244 17.52 25.82 -11.67
CA SER A 244 16.36 26.35 -12.37
C SER A 244 16.24 25.74 -13.76
N SER A 245 15.18 25.01 -14.04
CA SER A 245 14.87 24.39 -15.33
C SER A 245 13.74 25.10 -16.09
N CYS A 246 13.11 26.11 -15.49
CA CYS A 246 12.03 26.87 -16.08
C CYS A 246 12.17 28.37 -15.80
N GLN A 247 11.54 29.21 -16.64
CA GLN A 247 11.42 30.64 -16.41
C GLN A 247 10.28 30.94 -15.47
N LEU A 248 10.52 31.79 -14.47
CA LEU A 248 9.54 32.21 -13.47
C LEU A 248 8.99 33.58 -13.80
N LEU A 249 7.67 33.69 -13.95
CA LEU A 249 6.97 34.93 -14.19
C LEU A 249 5.95 35.18 -13.10
N PHE A 250 6.05 36.29 -12.38
CA PHE A 250 5.09 36.72 -11.37
C PHE A 250 4.09 37.73 -11.95
N GLY A 251 2.80 37.51 -11.67
CA GLY A 251 1.70 38.38 -12.11
C GLY A 251 0.44 38.13 -11.33
N GLU A 252 -0.69 37.88 -11.97
CA GLU A 252 -1.94 37.47 -11.34
C GLU A 252 -1.81 36.08 -10.67
N CYS A 253 -1.04 35.19 -11.28
CA CYS A 253 -0.57 33.92 -10.75
C CYS A 253 0.91 33.76 -11.13
N ILE A 254 1.58 32.78 -10.58
CA ILE A 254 2.94 32.41 -10.96
C ILE A 254 2.84 31.59 -12.24
N GLN A 255 3.66 31.91 -13.24
CA GLN A 255 3.82 31.06 -14.43
C GLN A 255 5.21 30.45 -14.44
N PHE A 256 5.25 29.15 -14.58
CA PHE A 256 6.46 28.36 -14.77
C PHE A 256 6.50 27.96 -16.25
N GLN A 257 7.35 28.62 -17.02
CA GLN A 257 7.48 28.35 -18.46
C GLN A 257 8.64 27.41 -18.69
N GLY A 258 8.33 26.22 -19.19
CA GLY A 258 9.32 25.26 -19.66
C GLY A 258 9.84 25.59 -21.07
N ASN A 259 10.51 24.64 -21.69
CA ASN A 259 11.10 24.81 -23.01
C ASN A 259 10.09 24.95 -24.16
N THR A 260 8.85 24.51 -23.94
CA THR A 260 7.74 24.62 -24.90
C THR A 260 6.54 25.32 -24.27
N GLN A 261 5.67 25.90 -25.09
CA GLN A 261 4.44 26.54 -24.62
C GLN A 261 3.46 25.52 -23.95
N GLN A 262 3.60 24.24 -24.24
CA GLN A 262 2.79 23.18 -23.66
C GLN A 262 3.26 22.81 -22.25
N ASP A 263 4.49 23.15 -21.89
CA ASP A 263 5.10 22.87 -20.57
C ASP A 263 4.90 24.01 -19.57
N CYS A 264 3.82 24.78 -19.70
CA CYS A 264 3.52 25.88 -18.79
C CYS A 264 2.65 25.38 -17.63
N LEU A 265 3.12 25.58 -16.39
CA LEU A 265 2.36 25.37 -15.17
C LEU A 265 2.01 26.70 -14.53
N PHE A 266 0.86 26.74 -13.87
CA PHE A 266 0.37 27.91 -13.14
C PHE A 266 0.39 27.64 -11.64
N GLY A 267 0.89 28.61 -10.86
CA GLY A 267 0.96 28.51 -9.42
C GLY A 267 0.23 29.64 -8.72
N ALA A 268 -0.28 29.39 -7.50
CA ALA A 268 -0.82 30.41 -6.62
C ALA A 268 -0.37 30.15 -5.18
N MET A 269 -0.03 31.25 -4.48
CA MET A 269 0.39 31.19 -3.08
C MET A 269 -0.79 31.45 -2.15
N LEU A 270 -0.99 30.56 -1.18
CA LEU A 270 -1.85 30.77 -0.03
C LEU A 270 -0.98 30.93 1.21
N SER A 271 -1.25 31.95 2.03
CA SER A 271 -0.56 32.17 3.32
C SER A 271 -1.55 32.07 4.46
N LEU A 272 -1.13 31.52 5.59
CA LEU A 272 -1.91 31.46 6.83
C LEU A 272 -2.04 32.87 7.42
N LYS A 273 -3.30 33.31 7.64
CA LYS A 273 -3.65 34.64 8.21
C LYS A 273 -4.17 34.56 9.63
N LYS A 274 -4.99 33.53 9.94
CA LYS A 274 -5.58 33.37 11.27
C LYS A 274 -5.49 31.90 11.68
N TYR A 275 -5.02 31.71 12.89
CA TYR A 275 -4.91 30.42 13.54
C TYR A 275 -6.25 29.93 14.08
N PRO A 276 -6.48 28.61 14.19
CA PRO A 276 -7.66 28.08 14.86
C PRO A 276 -7.59 28.35 16.37
N THR A 277 -8.71 28.18 17.04
CA THR A 277 -8.76 28.30 18.52
C THR A 277 -8.08 27.14 19.23
N ASN A 278 -8.19 25.95 18.69
CA ASN A 278 -7.56 24.76 19.23
C ASN A 278 -6.83 24.03 18.09
N THR A 279 -5.79 23.28 18.42
CA THR A 279 -5.04 22.46 17.48
C THR A 279 -5.12 20.98 17.88
N ALA A 280 -5.06 20.11 16.89
CA ALA A 280 -4.97 18.66 17.04
C ALA A 280 -4.14 18.10 15.89
N SER A 281 -3.55 16.92 16.05
CA SER A 281 -2.68 16.32 15.05
C SER A 281 -3.35 16.03 13.69
N ILE A 282 -4.67 15.89 13.66
CA ILE A 282 -5.46 15.64 12.43
C ILE A 282 -5.87 16.91 11.67
N LEU A 283 -5.43 18.09 12.14
CA LEU A 283 -5.94 19.41 11.71
C LEU A 283 -5.85 19.64 10.20
N LEU A 284 -4.75 19.23 9.56
CA LEU A 284 -4.46 19.44 8.14
C LEU A 284 -4.47 18.16 7.29
N ASP A 285 -4.86 17.01 7.86
CA ASP A 285 -4.85 15.73 7.14
C ASP A 285 -5.73 15.75 5.88
N SER A 286 -6.82 16.50 5.90
CA SER A 286 -7.66 16.69 4.73
C SER A 286 -6.91 17.29 3.53
N MET A 287 -5.85 18.07 3.76
CA MET A 287 -5.02 18.62 2.68
C MET A 287 -4.23 17.54 1.94
N LEU A 288 -3.88 16.45 2.62
CA LEU A 288 -3.14 15.33 2.02
C LEU A 288 -3.93 14.57 0.92
N SER A 289 -5.24 14.83 0.82
CA SER A 289 -6.12 14.26 -0.21
C SER A 289 -6.62 15.29 -1.25
N LEU A 290 -6.04 16.50 -1.30
CA LEU A 290 -6.42 17.53 -2.27
C LEU A 290 -6.18 17.07 -3.71
N ASP A 291 -7.13 17.30 -4.61
CA ASP A 291 -7.05 16.90 -6.03
C ASP A 291 -6.24 17.90 -6.87
N CYS A 292 -5.05 18.24 -6.41
CA CYS A 292 -4.08 19.04 -7.15
C CYS A 292 -2.66 18.79 -6.61
N GLU A 293 -1.66 19.18 -7.39
CA GLU A 293 -0.26 19.23 -6.95
C GLU A 293 -0.04 20.46 -6.08
N PHE A 294 0.76 20.31 -5.02
CA PHE A 294 1.13 21.43 -4.18
C PHE A 294 2.46 21.24 -3.45
N ILE A 295 3.06 22.37 -3.05
CA ILE A 295 4.15 22.42 -2.08
C ILE A 295 3.68 23.25 -0.89
N ALA A 296 3.54 22.61 0.28
CA ALA A 296 3.21 23.26 1.53
C ALA A 296 4.44 23.32 2.42
N THR A 297 4.78 24.52 2.92
CA THR A 297 5.95 24.70 3.80
C THR A 297 5.53 25.36 5.10
N HIS A 298 5.89 24.74 6.21
CA HIS A 298 5.84 25.28 7.55
C HIS A 298 7.24 25.62 8.02
N THR A 299 7.43 26.80 8.57
CA THR A 299 8.72 27.23 9.16
C THR A 299 8.52 27.44 10.64
N PHE A 300 9.39 26.90 11.47
CA PHE A 300 9.41 27.13 12.91
C PHE A 300 10.81 27.57 13.37
N ALA A 301 10.89 28.75 13.94
CA ALA A 301 12.11 29.29 14.47
C ALA A 301 11.97 29.49 15.99
N PRO A 302 12.49 28.58 16.81
CA PRO A 302 12.49 28.76 18.27
C PRO A 302 13.15 30.06 18.68
N ILE A 303 12.58 30.75 19.68
CA ILE A 303 13.19 31.91 20.31
C ILE A 303 13.85 31.48 21.63
N GLY A 304 14.90 32.19 22.03
CA GLY A 304 15.62 31.89 23.26
C GLY A 304 14.68 31.94 24.49
N ARG A 305 14.94 31.09 25.48
CA ARG A 305 14.13 30.89 26.69
C ARG A 305 13.80 32.22 27.40
N ASP A 306 14.82 33.04 27.66
CA ASP A 306 14.61 34.35 28.37
C ASP A 306 13.73 35.29 27.57
N SER A 307 13.91 35.35 26.25
CA SER A 307 13.10 36.16 25.34
C SER A 307 11.65 35.66 25.27
N ALA A 308 11.45 34.35 25.36
CA ALA A 308 10.14 33.71 25.38
C ALA A 308 9.40 34.04 26.67
N LEU A 309 10.07 33.87 27.83
CA LEU A 309 9.51 34.22 29.15
C LEU A 309 9.17 35.70 29.26
N ASP A 310 10.03 36.62 28.82
CA ASP A 310 9.78 38.05 28.77
C ASP A 310 8.56 38.38 27.89
N THR A 311 8.44 37.74 26.73
CA THR A 311 7.31 37.99 25.83
C THR A 311 5.97 37.54 26.41
N ILE A 312 5.93 36.38 27.08
CA ILE A 312 4.73 35.85 27.73
C ILE A 312 4.35 36.68 28.94
N SER A 313 5.33 37.01 29.80
CA SER A 313 5.12 37.85 30.99
C SER A 313 4.56 39.21 30.62
N LYS A 314 5.09 39.87 29.59
CA LYS A 314 4.55 41.14 29.07
C LYS A 314 3.10 40.97 28.56
N LYS A 315 2.78 39.89 27.88
CA LYS A 315 1.43 39.62 27.38
C LYS A 315 0.46 39.39 28.54
N ARG A 316 0.86 38.57 29.53
CA ARG A 316 0.09 38.31 30.74
C ARG A 316 -0.18 39.57 31.54
N SER A 317 0.82 40.45 31.75
CA SER A 317 0.70 41.69 32.42
C SER A 317 -0.26 42.65 31.72
N LYS A 318 -0.28 42.73 30.40
CA LYS A 318 -1.24 43.51 29.61
C LYS A 318 -2.67 43.00 29.78
N LEU A 319 -2.91 41.70 29.79
CA LEU A 319 -4.24 41.14 30.02
C LEU A 319 -4.75 41.41 31.43
N LEU A 320 -3.88 41.26 32.45
CA LEU A 320 -4.21 41.59 33.83
C LEU A 320 -4.55 43.11 34.02
N SER A 321 -3.75 43.98 33.37
CA SER A 321 -3.97 45.43 33.42
C SER A 321 -5.23 45.91 32.67
N ALA A 322 -5.71 45.12 31.70
CA ALA A 322 -6.91 45.40 30.94
C ALA A 322 -8.19 44.86 31.61
N GLU A 323 -8.08 44.27 32.83
CA GLU A 323 -9.18 43.60 33.54
C GLU A 323 -9.95 42.59 32.66
N ASP A 324 -9.23 41.90 31.78
CA ASP A 324 -9.85 40.94 30.88
C ASP A 324 -10.44 39.77 31.68
N LYS A 325 -11.75 39.58 31.53
CA LYS A 325 -12.52 38.56 32.28
C LYS A 325 -12.20 37.12 31.87
N ALA A 326 -11.34 36.90 30.87
CA ALA A 326 -10.97 35.58 30.39
C ALA A 326 -9.90 34.93 31.29
N LEU A 327 -10.32 34.43 32.45
CA LEU A 327 -9.47 33.67 33.38
C LEU A 327 -8.74 32.49 32.69
N SER A 328 -9.38 31.83 31.71
CA SER A 328 -8.78 30.74 30.97
C SER A 328 -7.53 31.14 30.18
N GLN A 329 -7.46 32.39 29.68
CA GLN A 329 -6.28 32.85 28.93
C GLN A 329 -5.10 33.15 29.86
N THR A 330 -5.36 33.70 31.05
CA THR A 330 -4.31 33.95 32.05
C THR A 330 -3.74 32.66 32.61
N THR A 331 -4.58 31.64 32.86
CA THR A 331 -4.13 30.31 33.28
C THR A 331 -3.29 29.65 32.18
N ALA A 332 -3.74 29.64 30.93
CA ALA A 332 -3.00 29.06 29.81
C ALA A 332 -1.63 29.76 29.61
N LEU A 333 -1.52 31.09 29.84
CA LEU A 333 -0.24 31.78 29.77
C LEU A 333 0.67 31.41 30.94
N SER A 334 0.12 31.14 32.13
CA SER A 334 0.90 30.69 33.29
C SER A 334 1.45 29.25 33.04
N ASP A 335 0.62 28.36 32.52
CA ASP A 335 1.03 26.97 32.16
C ASP A 335 2.11 26.98 31.07
N LEU A 336 1.97 27.90 30.11
CA LEU A 336 2.98 28.09 29.07
C LEU A 336 4.31 28.63 29.63
N GLU A 337 4.23 29.58 30.58
CA GLU A 337 5.40 30.12 31.27
C GLU A 337 6.14 29.03 32.04
N ASP A 338 5.41 28.19 32.78
CA ASP A 338 5.97 27.04 33.49
C ASP A 338 6.61 25.98 32.53
N GLY A 339 5.90 25.64 31.43
CA GLY A 339 6.41 24.71 30.42
C GLY A 339 7.69 25.21 29.75
N ILE A 340 7.85 26.50 29.51
CA ILE A 340 9.08 27.09 28.96
C ILE A 340 10.18 27.13 30.01
N ALA A 341 9.83 27.49 31.26
CA ALA A 341 10.77 27.51 32.37
C ALA A 341 11.35 26.12 32.69
N SER A 342 10.55 25.08 32.56
CA SER A 342 10.95 23.68 32.74
C SER A 342 11.56 23.02 31.48
N GLU A 343 11.72 23.77 30.37
CA GLU A 343 12.25 23.30 29.09
C GLU A 343 11.43 22.16 28.45
N THR A 344 10.17 21.99 28.84
CA THR A 344 9.25 21.02 28.22
C THR A 344 8.53 21.58 27.00
N LEU A 345 8.53 22.90 26.81
CA LEU A 345 7.93 23.60 25.68
C LEU A 345 8.88 24.62 25.08
N LEU A 346 8.81 24.80 23.77
CA LEU A 346 9.43 25.90 23.06
C LEU A 346 8.36 26.90 22.59
N LEU A 347 8.71 28.17 22.59
CA LEU A 347 7.97 29.22 21.88
C LEU A 347 8.75 29.56 20.61
N GLY A 348 8.11 29.62 19.46
CA GLY A 348 8.78 29.91 18.21
C GLY A 348 7.93 30.69 17.22
N ALA A 349 8.58 31.34 16.28
CA ALA A 349 7.94 32.02 15.18
C ALA A 349 7.58 30.99 14.11
N HIS A 350 6.29 30.90 13.80
CA HIS A 350 5.75 30.02 12.79
C HIS A 350 5.25 30.80 11.58
N HIS A 351 5.54 30.27 10.39
CA HIS A 351 5.02 30.75 9.11
C HIS A 351 4.57 29.55 8.27
N HIS A 352 3.47 29.72 7.55
CA HIS A 352 2.95 28.67 6.68
C HIS A 352 2.45 29.24 5.37
N THR A 353 2.92 28.64 4.28
CA THR A 353 2.50 28.91 2.90
C THR A 353 2.28 27.63 2.14
N VAL A 354 1.34 27.71 1.20
CA VAL A 354 1.08 26.62 0.23
C VAL A 354 1.13 27.18 -1.17
N MET A 355 1.93 26.60 -2.02
CA MET A 355 1.93 26.82 -3.46
C MET A 355 1.07 25.75 -4.11
N LEU A 356 -0.09 26.10 -4.64
CA LEU A 356 -0.94 25.24 -5.44
C LEU A 356 -0.50 25.31 -6.90
N LEU A 357 -0.50 24.17 -7.59
CA LEU A 357 0.00 24.02 -8.96
C LEU A 357 -1.07 23.38 -9.84
N ALA A 358 -1.25 23.92 -11.07
CA ALA A 358 -2.18 23.36 -12.03
C ALA A 358 -1.75 23.63 -13.48
N PRO A 359 -2.17 22.81 -14.45
CA PRO A 359 -1.80 23.01 -15.86
C PRO A 359 -2.52 24.18 -16.53
N ASN A 360 -3.59 24.70 -15.92
CA ASN A 360 -4.32 25.87 -16.43
C ASN A 360 -4.97 26.66 -15.30
N LYS A 361 -5.36 27.92 -15.58
CA LYS A 361 -5.95 28.84 -14.60
C LYS A 361 -7.27 28.33 -14.02
N SER A 362 -8.13 27.69 -14.82
CA SER A 362 -9.43 27.24 -14.35
C SER A 362 -9.30 26.14 -13.28
N LEU A 363 -8.38 25.21 -13.48
CA LEU A 363 -8.06 24.18 -12.50
C LEU A 363 -7.35 24.77 -11.28
N LEU A 364 -6.50 25.79 -11.47
CA LEU A 364 -5.87 26.50 -10.37
C LEU A 364 -6.90 27.20 -9.48
N ASP A 365 -7.87 27.91 -10.06
CA ASP A 365 -8.91 28.60 -9.30
C ASP A 365 -9.82 27.59 -8.54
N ALA A 366 -10.13 26.44 -9.14
CA ALA A 366 -10.83 25.36 -8.48
C ALA A 366 -10.02 24.80 -7.29
N ALA A 367 -8.72 24.61 -7.46
CA ALA A 367 -7.83 24.14 -6.41
C ALA A 367 -7.73 25.16 -5.25
N ILE A 368 -7.66 26.45 -5.54
CA ILE A 368 -7.66 27.53 -4.55
C ILE A 368 -8.94 27.51 -3.71
N LEU A 369 -10.10 27.36 -4.35
CA LEU A 369 -11.39 27.31 -3.68
C LEU A 369 -11.47 26.10 -2.74
N GLU A 370 -11.10 24.91 -3.24
CA GLU A 370 -11.14 23.68 -2.44
C GLU A 370 -10.14 23.72 -1.27
N ALA A 371 -8.91 24.16 -1.50
CA ALA A 371 -7.92 24.34 -0.44
C ALA A 371 -8.41 25.33 0.62
N THR A 372 -8.95 26.47 0.22
CA THR A 372 -9.49 27.48 1.14
C THR A 372 -10.65 26.92 1.98
N LYS A 373 -11.52 26.12 1.38
CA LYS A 373 -12.61 25.43 2.07
C LYS A 373 -12.09 24.43 3.12
N ARG A 374 -11.08 23.62 2.79
CA ARG A 374 -10.47 22.65 3.72
C ARG A 374 -9.79 23.34 4.91
N TYR A 375 -9.03 24.41 4.66
CA TYR A 375 -8.49 25.24 5.75
C TYR A 375 -9.60 25.85 6.61
N GLY A 376 -10.67 26.35 5.97
CA GLY A 376 -11.82 26.91 6.69
C GLY A 376 -12.54 25.89 7.58
N SER A 377 -12.69 24.64 7.12
CA SER A 377 -13.27 23.57 7.96
C SER A 377 -12.40 23.21 9.16
N ALA A 378 -11.09 23.41 9.06
CA ALA A 378 -10.14 23.29 10.18
C ALA A 378 -10.08 24.57 11.08
N GLY A 379 -10.94 25.56 10.86
CA GLY A 379 -10.93 26.83 11.60
C GLY A 379 -9.76 27.77 11.28
N ILE A 380 -9.07 27.51 10.18
CA ILE A 380 -7.90 28.27 9.71
C ILE A 380 -8.34 29.22 8.60
N VAL A 381 -7.89 30.48 8.67
CA VAL A 381 -8.09 31.42 7.57
C VAL A 381 -6.80 31.56 6.79
N VAL A 382 -6.83 31.19 5.52
CA VAL A 382 -5.77 31.45 4.55
C VAL A 382 -6.15 32.58 3.61
N VAL A 383 -5.16 33.22 3.02
CA VAL A 383 -5.34 34.29 2.05
C VAL A 383 -4.55 33.99 0.79
N LYS A 384 -5.20 34.15 -0.37
CA LYS A 384 -4.50 34.13 -1.66
C LYS A 384 -3.61 35.37 -1.75
N GLU A 385 -2.32 35.18 -1.85
CA GLU A 385 -1.37 36.27 -1.98
C GLU A 385 -1.42 36.85 -3.40
N THR A 386 -1.48 38.16 -3.46
CA THR A 386 -1.43 38.93 -4.73
C THR A 386 -0.18 39.80 -4.76
N LEU A 387 -0.13 40.87 -3.97
CA LEU A 387 1.08 41.70 -3.84
C LEU A 387 2.20 40.98 -3.06
N GLY A 388 1.83 40.11 -2.14
CA GLY A 388 2.75 39.26 -1.35
C GLY A 388 3.13 37.97 -2.02
N GLN A 389 2.74 37.72 -3.27
CA GLN A 389 2.95 36.44 -3.94
C GLN A 389 4.43 36.06 -4.09
N GLU A 390 5.25 36.99 -4.53
CA GLU A 390 6.68 36.75 -4.72
C GLU A 390 7.41 36.52 -3.38
N PRO A 391 7.25 37.35 -2.33
CA PRO A 391 7.82 37.05 -1.01
C PRO A 391 7.31 35.72 -0.43
N ALA A 392 6.04 35.40 -0.57
CA ALA A 392 5.50 34.13 -0.10
C ALA A 392 6.12 32.92 -0.82
N PHE A 393 6.38 33.03 -2.12
CA PHE A 393 7.07 32.03 -2.90
C PHE A 393 8.50 31.81 -2.42
N TRP A 394 9.30 32.88 -2.33
CA TRP A 394 10.70 32.78 -1.94
C TRP A 394 10.88 32.33 -0.47
N SER A 395 9.89 32.60 0.40
CA SER A 395 9.91 32.15 1.80
C SER A 395 9.83 30.62 1.96
N GLN A 396 9.40 29.89 0.90
CA GLN A 396 9.39 28.42 0.94
C GLN A 396 10.79 27.80 0.86
N LEU A 397 11.75 28.53 0.33
CA LEU A 397 13.13 28.07 0.25
C LEU A 397 13.83 28.18 1.62
N PRO A 398 14.58 27.14 2.04
CA PRO A 398 15.40 27.22 3.25
C PRO A 398 16.40 28.39 3.18
N CYS A 399 16.65 29.06 4.29
CA CYS A 399 17.54 30.22 4.41
C CYS A 399 16.98 31.56 3.86
N ASN A 400 15.75 31.59 3.41
CA ASN A 400 15.09 32.80 2.89
C ASN A 400 14.14 33.47 3.91
N GLN A 401 14.50 33.49 5.19
CA GLN A 401 13.64 33.98 6.28
C GLN A 401 13.24 35.45 6.12
N HIS A 402 14.05 36.27 5.46
CA HIS A 402 13.78 37.70 5.22
C HIS A 402 12.54 37.95 4.34
N PHE A 403 12.11 36.95 3.56
CA PHE A 403 10.86 36.98 2.79
C PHE A 403 9.61 36.60 3.61
N ILE A 404 9.77 36.15 4.86
CA ILE A 404 8.65 35.81 5.71
C ILE A 404 7.90 37.07 6.15
N THR A 405 6.69 37.26 5.64
CA THR A 405 5.86 38.44 5.92
C THR A 405 4.80 38.22 7.00
N ARG A 406 4.38 36.96 7.21
CA ARG A 406 3.27 36.62 8.14
C ARG A 406 3.72 35.57 9.15
N ALA A 407 4.56 35.98 10.10
CA ALA A 407 4.96 35.09 11.20
C ALA A 407 4.11 35.35 12.44
N SER A 408 3.81 34.29 13.21
CA SER A 408 3.15 34.37 14.52
C SER A 408 3.86 33.45 15.50
N LEU A 409 3.85 33.86 16.78
CA LEU A 409 4.42 33.03 17.84
C LEU A 409 3.41 31.92 18.21
N ILE A 410 3.88 30.66 18.14
CA ILE A 410 3.14 29.48 18.59
C ILE A 410 4.04 28.60 19.45
N THR A 411 3.44 27.66 20.19
CA THR A 411 4.17 26.67 20.95
C THR A 411 4.69 25.55 20.06
N SER A 412 5.70 24.82 20.52
CA SER A 412 6.17 23.60 19.85
C SER A 412 5.09 22.52 19.74
N GLN A 413 4.16 22.42 20.68
CA GLN A 413 3.01 21.52 20.59
C GLN A 413 2.06 21.90 19.45
N ASN A 414 1.71 23.19 19.34
CA ASN A 414 0.89 23.66 18.23
C ASN A 414 1.59 23.43 16.88
N PHE A 415 2.90 23.64 16.81
CA PHE A 415 3.66 23.37 15.59
C PHE A 415 3.58 21.89 15.16
N VAL A 416 3.73 20.98 16.11
CA VAL A 416 3.58 19.53 15.85
C VAL A 416 2.16 19.19 15.36
N ASP A 417 1.13 19.86 15.89
CA ASP A 417 -0.25 19.68 15.43
C ASP A 417 -0.47 20.18 13.98
N PHE A 418 0.28 21.19 13.54
CA PHE A 418 0.30 21.64 12.14
C PHE A 418 1.11 20.73 11.23
N CYS A 419 2.08 20.01 11.77
CA CYS A 419 3.02 19.17 11.01
C CYS A 419 3.18 17.79 11.67
N PRO A 420 2.12 17.00 11.79
CA PRO A 420 2.16 15.72 12.52
C PRO A 420 2.95 14.62 11.79
N LEU A 421 3.49 14.91 10.61
CA LEU A 421 4.14 13.95 9.70
C LEU A 421 3.22 12.80 9.29
N HIS A 422 1.91 13.05 9.28
CA HIS A 422 0.95 12.11 8.72
C HIS A 422 1.14 11.97 7.21
N ASN A 423 1.00 10.74 6.71
CA ASN A 423 1.09 10.48 5.28
C ASN A 423 0.23 9.28 4.89
N THR A 424 -0.27 9.30 3.66
CA THR A 424 -0.93 8.15 3.06
C THR A 424 0.12 7.14 2.61
N GLN A 425 -0.01 5.91 3.10
CA GLN A 425 0.88 4.83 2.73
C GLN A 425 0.49 4.27 1.36
N THR A 426 1.47 3.82 0.59
CA THR A 426 1.26 3.24 -0.75
C THR A 426 1.53 1.73 -0.81
N GLY A 427 1.95 1.11 0.29
CA GLY A 427 2.51 -0.24 0.26
C GLY A 427 3.84 -0.30 -0.50
N PHE A 428 4.22 -1.47 -0.99
CA PHE A 428 5.49 -1.68 -1.68
C PHE A 428 5.28 -2.22 -3.11
N SER A 429 6.03 -1.65 -4.06
CA SER A 429 5.90 -1.95 -5.48
C SER A 429 6.71 -3.18 -5.94
N ASN A 430 7.85 -3.48 -5.30
CA ASN A 430 8.81 -4.48 -5.77
C ASN A 430 9.56 -5.25 -4.65
N GLU A 431 9.25 -4.98 -3.39
CA GLU A 431 9.90 -5.63 -2.23
C GLU A 431 9.19 -6.95 -1.87
N ASN A 432 8.88 -7.78 -2.86
CA ASN A 432 8.20 -9.06 -2.64
C ASN A 432 8.89 -10.20 -3.41
N PHE A 433 8.44 -11.42 -3.12
CA PHE A 433 8.92 -12.63 -3.75
C PHE A 433 8.71 -12.63 -5.28
N LEU A 434 7.63 -12.03 -5.79
CA LEU A 434 7.30 -11.98 -7.21
C LEU A 434 8.16 -10.97 -7.99
N GLY A 435 8.81 -10.03 -7.29
CA GLY A 435 9.58 -8.95 -7.87
C GLY A 435 8.75 -7.76 -8.35
N GLY A 436 7.44 -7.79 -8.16
CA GLY A 436 6.51 -6.71 -8.48
C GLY A 436 5.17 -6.87 -7.77
N ALA A 437 4.43 -5.78 -7.60
CA ALA A 437 3.09 -5.83 -7.04
C ALA A 437 2.11 -6.54 -7.99
N VAL A 438 1.11 -7.20 -7.41
CA VAL A 438 0.09 -7.94 -8.17
C VAL A 438 -0.78 -6.96 -8.96
N THR A 439 -1.22 -5.88 -8.32
CA THR A 439 -2.04 -4.84 -8.96
C THR A 439 -1.98 -3.54 -8.16
N LEU A 440 -2.63 -2.50 -8.68
CA LEU A 440 -2.90 -1.26 -7.97
C LEU A 440 -4.35 -1.23 -7.49
N LEU A 441 -4.54 -0.78 -6.27
CA LEU A 441 -5.84 -0.41 -5.72
C LEU A 441 -5.86 1.09 -5.44
N GLU A 442 -7.03 1.66 -5.25
CA GLU A 442 -7.20 3.08 -4.97
C GLU A 442 -7.74 3.27 -3.54
N THR A 443 -7.18 4.22 -2.80
CA THR A 443 -7.77 4.66 -1.52
C THR A 443 -8.88 5.70 -1.78
N PRO A 444 -9.77 5.97 -0.81
CA PRO A 444 -10.69 7.10 -0.87
C PRO A 444 -9.99 8.45 -1.11
N SER A 445 -8.74 8.59 -0.65
CA SER A 445 -7.90 9.78 -0.83
C SER A 445 -7.25 9.90 -2.22
N LYS A 446 -7.61 9.02 -3.17
CA LYS A 446 -7.01 8.92 -4.51
C LYS A 446 -5.50 8.63 -4.50
N THR A 447 -5.02 7.99 -3.47
CA THR A 447 -3.65 7.49 -3.38
C THR A 447 -3.61 6.06 -3.90
N PRO A 448 -2.66 5.69 -4.77
CA PRO A 448 -2.50 4.31 -5.20
C PRO A 448 -1.92 3.46 -4.09
N VAL A 449 -2.44 2.23 -3.96
CA VAL A 449 -1.90 1.21 -3.08
C VAL A 449 -1.46 0.02 -3.91
N TYR A 450 -0.20 -0.36 -3.78
CA TYR A 450 0.35 -1.57 -4.38
C TYR A 450 -0.16 -2.79 -3.62
N PHE A 451 -1.00 -3.57 -4.26
CA PHE A 451 -1.52 -4.80 -3.67
C PHE A 451 -0.55 -5.96 -3.84
N ASN A 452 -0.33 -6.69 -2.77
CA ASN A 452 0.48 -7.90 -2.73
C ASN A 452 -0.21 -8.98 -1.89
N TYR A 453 -0.14 -10.25 -2.34
CA TYR A 453 -0.50 -11.37 -1.48
C TYR A 453 0.62 -11.70 -0.50
N HIS A 454 1.86 -11.62 -0.96
CA HIS A 454 3.03 -11.97 -0.18
C HIS A 454 3.49 -10.78 0.66
N ALA A 455 3.80 -11.04 1.92
CA ALA A 455 4.49 -10.09 2.78
C ALA A 455 5.84 -9.67 2.19
N ARG A 456 6.45 -8.62 2.73
CA ARG A 456 7.78 -8.16 2.31
C ARG A 456 8.79 -9.31 2.33
N GLY A 457 9.61 -9.38 1.32
CA GLY A 457 10.59 -10.43 1.14
C GLY A 457 11.41 -10.25 -0.14
N SER A 458 12.12 -11.29 -0.55
CA SER A 458 12.90 -11.27 -1.78
C SER A 458 12.73 -12.57 -2.54
N LYS A 459 13.17 -12.62 -3.80
CA LYS A 459 13.16 -13.83 -4.62
C LYS A 459 13.92 -15.00 -3.97
N THR A 460 14.94 -14.71 -3.17
CA THR A 460 15.76 -15.72 -2.47
C THR A 460 15.20 -16.12 -1.11
N ASN A 461 14.26 -15.35 -0.56
CA ASN A 461 13.62 -15.65 0.70
C ASN A 461 12.10 -15.52 0.55
N PRO A 462 11.40 -16.59 0.11
CA PRO A 462 9.96 -16.59 -0.09
C PRO A 462 9.23 -16.29 1.21
N SER A 463 8.47 -15.21 1.23
CA SER A 463 7.62 -14.81 2.35
C SER A 463 6.28 -15.54 2.33
N LYS A 464 5.49 -15.39 3.38
CA LYS A 464 4.11 -15.89 3.44
C LYS A 464 3.27 -15.18 2.37
N GLY A 465 2.33 -15.90 1.75
CA GLY A 465 1.45 -15.37 0.69
C GLY A 465 -0.01 -15.80 0.84
N HIS A 466 -0.38 -16.51 1.92
CA HIS A 466 -1.77 -16.90 2.12
C HIS A 466 -2.65 -15.68 2.42
N ALA A 467 -3.85 -15.68 1.87
CA ALA A 467 -4.81 -14.60 2.05
C ALA A 467 -6.18 -15.11 2.54
N ALA A 468 -6.86 -14.30 3.32
CA ALA A 468 -8.26 -14.51 3.68
C ALA A 468 -9.09 -13.28 3.28
N ILE A 469 -10.24 -13.53 2.67
CA ILE A 469 -11.16 -12.51 2.17
C ILE A 469 -12.51 -12.71 2.84
N PHE A 470 -12.95 -11.73 3.60
CA PHE A 470 -14.18 -11.74 4.37
C PHE A 470 -15.19 -10.74 3.84
N GLY A 471 -16.44 -11.14 3.73
CA GLY A 471 -17.50 -10.21 3.38
C GLY A 471 -18.84 -10.90 3.15
N GLY A 472 -19.91 -10.19 3.40
CA GLY A 472 -21.27 -10.68 3.19
C GLY A 472 -21.58 -11.00 1.73
N ASN A 473 -22.78 -11.54 1.49
CA ASN A 473 -23.28 -11.78 0.14
C ASN A 473 -23.36 -10.44 -0.62
N ASN A 474 -23.06 -10.47 -1.92
CA ASN A 474 -23.05 -9.30 -2.81
C ASN A 474 -22.07 -8.17 -2.44
N ALA A 475 -21.16 -8.37 -1.49
CA ALA A 475 -20.13 -7.39 -1.17
C ALA A 475 -19.10 -7.19 -2.30
N GLY A 476 -19.02 -8.13 -3.25
CA GLY A 476 -18.08 -8.08 -4.37
C GLY A 476 -16.83 -8.96 -4.20
N LYS A 477 -16.84 -9.90 -3.25
CA LYS A 477 -15.73 -10.83 -2.97
C LYS A 477 -15.31 -11.61 -4.23
N THR A 478 -16.23 -12.31 -4.89
CA THR A 478 -15.94 -13.12 -6.09
C THR A 478 -15.34 -12.27 -7.21
N THR A 479 -15.87 -11.05 -7.43
CA THR A 479 -15.31 -10.12 -8.40
C THR A 479 -13.87 -9.74 -8.05
N LEU A 480 -13.59 -9.45 -6.78
CA LEU A 480 -12.24 -9.12 -6.32
C LEU A 480 -11.30 -10.31 -6.46
N VAL A 481 -11.71 -11.52 -6.03
CA VAL A 481 -10.90 -12.75 -6.12
C VAL A 481 -10.53 -13.03 -7.57
N ASN A 482 -11.52 -13.04 -8.48
CA ASN A 482 -11.30 -13.30 -9.90
C ASN A 482 -10.47 -12.21 -10.57
N PHE A 483 -10.66 -10.94 -10.18
CA PHE A 483 -9.82 -9.84 -10.65
C PHE A 483 -8.36 -10.01 -10.19
N LEU A 484 -8.13 -10.28 -8.92
CA LEU A 484 -6.79 -10.45 -8.37
C LEU A 484 -6.08 -11.68 -8.97
N ASP A 485 -6.82 -12.77 -9.21
CA ASP A 485 -6.28 -13.94 -9.89
C ASP A 485 -5.95 -13.65 -11.37
N ALA A 486 -6.76 -12.83 -12.05
CA ALA A 486 -6.41 -12.36 -13.39
C ALA A 486 -5.11 -11.55 -13.38
N GLN A 487 -4.90 -10.71 -12.36
CA GLN A 487 -3.68 -9.90 -12.21
C GLN A 487 -2.43 -10.72 -11.92
N ILE A 488 -2.55 -11.87 -11.23
CA ILE A 488 -1.45 -12.83 -11.03
C ILE A 488 -0.93 -13.39 -12.38
N GLY A 489 -1.75 -13.39 -13.41
CA GLY A 489 -1.38 -13.83 -14.75
C GLY A 489 -0.12 -13.18 -15.30
N ARG A 490 0.21 -11.95 -14.87
CA ARG A 490 1.46 -11.24 -15.26
C ARG A 490 2.74 -11.93 -14.80
N PHE A 491 2.65 -12.82 -13.82
CA PHE A 491 3.77 -13.61 -13.29
C PHE A 491 3.79 -15.05 -13.83
N GLY A 492 2.92 -15.39 -14.78
CA GLY A 492 2.82 -16.73 -15.35
C GLY A 492 2.28 -17.78 -14.37
N GLY A 493 1.46 -17.35 -13.42
CA GLY A 493 0.89 -18.20 -12.38
C GLY A 493 -0.11 -19.23 -12.90
N ARG A 494 -0.31 -20.30 -12.10
CA ARG A 494 -1.38 -21.29 -12.23
C ARG A 494 -2.37 -21.12 -11.10
N SER A 495 -3.66 -21.41 -11.35
CA SER A 495 -4.70 -21.31 -10.33
C SER A 495 -5.61 -22.53 -10.33
N PHE A 496 -5.89 -23.04 -9.13
CA PHE A 496 -6.89 -24.06 -8.86
C PHE A 496 -8.03 -23.45 -8.04
N PHE A 497 -9.24 -23.60 -8.53
CA PHE A 497 -10.45 -23.09 -7.86
C PHE A 497 -11.27 -24.27 -7.32
N ILE A 498 -11.56 -24.26 -6.04
CA ILE A 498 -12.66 -25.01 -5.43
C ILE A 498 -13.83 -24.04 -5.37
N ASP A 499 -14.72 -24.12 -6.35
CA ASP A 499 -15.79 -23.17 -6.62
C ASP A 499 -17.14 -23.69 -6.13
N ARG A 500 -18.06 -22.78 -5.90
CA ARG A 500 -19.45 -23.08 -5.53
C ARG A 500 -20.41 -22.30 -6.40
N ASP A 501 -21.52 -22.98 -6.78
CA ASP A 501 -22.60 -22.39 -7.59
C ASP A 501 -22.10 -21.81 -8.94
N GLU A 502 -21.05 -22.40 -9.51
CA GLU A 502 -20.42 -22.01 -10.78
C GLU A 502 -19.99 -20.51 -10.81
N SER A 503 -19.68 -19.93 -9.64
CA SER A 503 -19.49 -18.50 -9.45
C SER A 503 -18.28 -17.91 -10.20
N SER A 504 -17.28 -18.72 -10.50
CA SER A 504 -16.05 -18.34 -11.23
C SER A 504 -15.96 -18.97 -12.63
N LYS A 505 -16.97 -19.77 -13.06
CA LYS A 505 -16.95 -20.54 -14.33
C LYS A 505 -16.66 -19.65 -15.54
N ILE A 506 -17.39 -18.55 -15.69
CA ILE A 506 -17.23 -17.65 -16.85
C ILE A 506 -15.81 -17.09 -16.90
N TYR A 507 -15.30 -16.65 -15.76
CA TYR A 507 -13.93 -16.11 -15.64
C TYR A 507 -12.87 -17.14 -15.97
N ILE A 508 -12.98 -18.35 -15.41
CA ILE A 508 -12.04 -19.43 -15.65
C ILE A 508 -11.99 -19.78 -17.13
N LEU A 509 -13.15 -20.00 -17.76
CA LEU A 509 -13.24 -20.32 -19.18
C LEU A 509 -12.79 -19.16 -20.09
N ALA A 510 -12.98 -17.90 -19.69
CA ALA A 510 -12.48 -16.73 -20.43
C ALA A 510 -10.94 -16.62 -20.41
N SER A 511 -10.27 -17.29 -19.48
CA SER A 511 -8.80 -17.21 -19.33
C SER A 511 -8.01 -17.98 -20.40
N GLY A 512 -8.66 -18.72 -21.30
CA GLY A 512 -8.05 -19.40 -22.44
C GLY A 512 -7.61 -20.83 -22.08
N ASN A 513 -6.34 -21.04 -21.72
CA ASN A 513 -5.83 -22.36 -21.32
C ASN A 513 -6.39 -22.79 -19.96
N SER A 514 -7.63 -23.24 -19.93
CA SER A 514 -8.38 -23.50 -18.71
C SER A 514 -9.34 -24.68 -18.84
N SER A 515 -9.77 -25.22 -17.69
CA SER A 515 -10.79 -26.27 -17.61
C SER A 515 -11.72 -25.98 -16.43
N TYR A 516 -12.99 -26.23 -16.62
CA TYR A 516 -13.99 -26.13 -15.56
C TYR A 516 -14.80 -27.41 -15.46
N ILE A 517 -14.76 -28.05 -14.31
CA ILE A 517 -15.27 -29.39 -14.06
C ILE A 517 -16.35 -29.30 -13.00
N LYS A 518 -17.58 -29.73 -13.35
CA LYS A 518 -18.69 -29.84 -12.42
C LYS A 518 -18.76 -31.27 -11.90
N ILE A 519 -18.73 -31.43 -10.58
CA ILE A 519 -18.75 -32.76 -9.95
C ILE A 519 -20.19 -33.10 -9.57
N GLU A 520 -20.90 -33.77 -10.47
CA GLU A 520 -22.29 -34.19 -10.27
C GLU A 520 -22.63 -35.46 -11.06
N PRO A 521 -23.62 -36.23 -10.65
CA PRO A 521 -23.99 -37.48 -11.35
C PRO A 521 -24.52 -37.28 -12.76
N SER A 522 -25.09 -36.12 -13.06
CA SER A 522 -25.68 -35.82 -14.39
C SER A 522 -24.61 -35.63 -15.47
N ASN A 523 -23.40 -35.26 -15.08
CA ASN A 523 -22.25 -35.11 -15.98
C ASN A 523 -21.00 -35.70 -15.32
N PRO A 524 -20.89 -37.05 -15.18
CA PRO A 524 -19.85 -37.66 -14.39
C PRO A 524 -18.48 -37.50 -15.06
N ILE A 525 -17.54 -36.96 -14.33
CA ILE A 525 -16.11 -37.04 -14.70
C ILE A 525 -15.58 -38.41 -14.24
N ALA A 526 -14.96 -39.16 -15.16
CA ALA A 526 -14.33 -40.42 -14.84
C ALA A 526 -13.04 -40.16 -14.04
N MET A 527 -13.08 -40.35 -12.73
CA MET A 527 -11.90 -40.36 -11.86
C MET A 527 -11.53 -41.77 -11.53
N ASN A 528 -10.23 -42.09 -11.56
CA ASN A 528 -9.72 -43.37 -11.10
C ASN A 528 -8.35 -43.19 -10.43
N PRO A 529 -8.29 -43.01 -9.10
CA PRO A 529 -7.04 -42.84 -8.36
C PRO A 529 -6.08 -44.02 -8.50
N LEU A 530 -6.58 -45.24 -8.80
CA LEU A 530 -5.76 -46.46 -8.95
C LEU A 530 -4.93 -46.47 -10.25
N GLN A 531 -5.21 -45.53 -11.17
CA GLN A 531 -4.42 -45.32 -12.40
C GLN A 531 -3.17 -44.46 -12.14
N LEU A 532 -2.98 -43.95 -10.95
CA LEU A 532 -1.77 -43.20 -10.59
C LEU A 532 -0.51 -44.06 -10.78
N PRO A 533 0.62 -43.46 -11.18
CA PRO A 533 1.90 -44.17 -11.29
C PRO A 533 2.28 -44.91 -10.01
N ASP A 534 2.87 -46.08 -10.14
CA ASP A 534 3.30 -46.87 -8.98
C ASP A 534 4.53 -46.25 -8.31
N THR A 535 4.28 -45.44 -7.30
CA THR A 535 5.29 -44.83 -6.43
C THR A 535 4.92 -45.05 -4.98
N SER A 536 5.90 -45.01 -4.09
CA SER A 536 5.65 -45.14 -2.64
C SER A 536 4.71 -44.03 -2.11
N GLU A 537 4.82 -42.83 -2.67
CA GLU A 537 3.93 -41.67 -2.32
C GLU A 537 2.48 -41.95 -2.75
N ASN A 538 2.28 -42.42 -4.00
CA ASN A 538 0.95 -42.73 -4.49
C ASN A 538 0.34 -43.94 -3.78
N ARG A 539 1.11 -45.01 -3.50
CA ARG A 539 0.59 -46.12 -2.67
C ARG A 539 0.17 -45.68 -1.29
N SER A 540 0.97 -44.85 -0.62
CA SER A 540 0.63 -44.29 0.69
C SER A 540 -0.64 -43.44 0.62
N PHE A 541 -0.76 -42.63 -0.41
CA PHE A 541 -1.98 -41.86 -0.68
C PHE A 541 -3.19 -42.77 -0.86
N LEU A 542 -3.09 -43.79 -1.73
CA LEU A 542 -4.18 -44.68 -2.05
C LEU A 542 -4.66 -45.47 -0.84
N LYS A 543 -3.77 -45.92 0.06
CA LYS A 543 -4.11 -46.53 1.34
C LYS A 543 -4.98 -45.62 2.19
N SER A 544 -4.57 -44.36 2.30
CA SER A 544 -5.34 -43.35 3.04
C SER A 544 -6.67 -42.98 2.35
N TRP A 545 -6.65 -42.86 1.04
CA TRP A 545 -7.84 -42.58 0.23
C TRP A 545 -8.88 -43.73 0.30
N PHE A 546 -8.44 -44.98 0.11
CA PHE A 546 -9.33 -46.14 0.19
C PHE A 546 -9.96 -46.28 1.58
N ALA A 547 -9.18 -45.98 2.61
CA ALA A 547 -9.67 -45.92 3.98
C ALA A 547 -10.89 -45.00 4.12
N THR A 548 -10.92 -43.85 3.44
CA THR A 548 -12.05 -42.91 3.50
C THR A 548 -13.32 -43.44 2.82
N LEU A 549 -13.20 -44.36 1.85
CA LEU A 549 -14.35 -44.96 1.17
C LEU A 549 -15.16 -45.91 2.10
N VAL A 550 -14.49 -46.48 3.11
CA VAL A 550 -15.05 -47.50 3.99
C VAL A 550 -15.14 -47.05 5.46
N GLN A 551 -14.81 -45.80 5.73
CA GLN A 551 -14.86 -45.20 7.07
C GLN A 551 -16.33 -45.02 7.55
N GLU A 552 -16.61 -45.29 8.81
CA GLU A 552 -17.91 -44.97 9.43
C GLU A 552 -17.95 -43.49 9.85
N GLU A 553 -19.14 -42.90 9.85
CA GLU A 553 -19.31 -41.48 10.19
C GLU A 553 -18.89 -41.16 11.64
N SER A 554 -18.98 -42.14 12.54
CA SER A 554 -18.57 -42.01 13.93
C SER A 554 -17.07 -42.14 14.18
N GLU A 555 -16.31 -42.62 13.20
CA GLU A 555 -14.88 -42.89 13.33
C GLU A 555 -14.02 -41.73 12.89
N ARG A 556 -13.07 -41.32 13.75
CA ARG A 556 -12.02 -40.39 13.36
C ARG A 556 -10.82 -41.08 12.69
N VAL A 557 -10.57 -42.34 13.03
CA VAL A 557 -9.47 -43.17 12.50
C VAL A 557 -9.96 -44.59 12.34
N ILE A 558 -9.66 -45.19 11.18
CA ILE A 558 -9.99 -46.59 10.89
C ILE A 558 -9.24 -47.51 11.89
N PRO A 559 -9.87 -48.58 12.40
CA PRO A 559 -9.22 -49.58 13.23
C PRO A 559 -8.01 -50.23 12.53
N SER A 560 -6.95 -50.51 13.29
CA SER A 560 -5.66 -51.00 12.73
C SER A 560 -5.81 -52.27 11.91
N HIS A 561 -6.67 -53.22 12.31
CA HIS A 561 -6.90 -54.45 11.56
C HIS A 561 -7.59 -54.23 10.20
N ILE A 562 -8.47 -53.21 10.09
CA ILE A 562 -9.07 -52.81 8.81
C ILE A 562 -8.04 -52.11 7.96
N ALA A 563 -7.21 -51.21 8.54
CA ALA A 563 -6.13 -50.55 7.82
C ALA A 563 -5.10 -51.55 7.25
N GLU A 564 -4.78 -52.60 7.97
CA GLU A 564 -3.88 -53.69 7.52
C GLU A 564 -4.47 -54.38 6.29
N ILE A 565 -5.73 -54.81 6.33
CA ILE A 565 -6.42 -55.43 5.18
C ILE A 565 -6.39 -54.51 3.93
N ILE A 566 -6.65 -53.23 4.13
CA ILE A 566 -6.61 -52.22 3.05
C ILE A 566 -5.20 -52.09 2.46
N ASN A 567 -4.20 -52.05 3.32
CA ASN A 567 -2.81 -51.92 2.90
C ASN A 567 -2.38 -53.11 2.03
N ASP A 568 -2.70 -54.31 2.47
CA ASP A 568 -2.42 -55.55 1.76
C ASP A 568 -3.16 -55.57 0.41
N CYS A 569 -4.43 -55.23 0.41
CA CYS A 569 -5.25 -55.16 -0.81
C CYS A 569 -4.67 -54.21 -1.85
N ILE A 570 -4.26 -53.01 -1.44
CA ILE A 570 -3.62 -52.03 -2.34
C ILE A 570 -2.29 -52.59 -2.87
N ASP A 571 -1.42 -53.10 -2.02
CA ASP A 571 -0.11 -53.59 -2.42
C ASP A 571 -0.24 -54.79 -3.37
N TYR A 572 -1.08 -55.78 -3.05
CA TYR A 572 -1.36 -56.92 -3.92
C TYR A 572 -1.95 -56.52 -5.27
N SER A 573 -2.86 -55.54 -5.28
CA SER A 573 -3.47 -55.08 -6.52
C SER A 573 -2.44 -54.44 -7.47
N PHE A 574 -1.49 -53.71 -6.93
CA PHE A 574 -0.42 -53.10 -7.73
C PHE A 574 0.60 -54.09 -8.22
N GLU A 575 0.76 -55.26 -7.54
CA GLU A 575 1.62 -56.34 -7.95
C GLU A 575 0.96 -57.25 -8.99
N GLN A 576 -0.33 -57.50 -8.89
CA GLN A 576 -1.05 -58.50 -9.68
C GLN A 576 -1.83 -57.93 -10.89
N LEU A 577 -2.24 -56.65 -10.81
CA LEU A 577 -3.04 -56.03 -11.88
C LEU A 577 -2.19 -55.13 -12.76
N ALA A 578 -2.27 -55.36 -14.06
CA ALA A 578 -1.77 -54.40 -15.05
C ALA A 578 -2.58 -53.05 -14.91
N PRO A 579 -1.95 -51.89 -15.19
CA PRO A 579 -2.58 -50.59 -14.98
C PRO A 579 -3.99 -50.46 -15.56
N GLU A 580 -4.25 -51.00 -16.74
CA GLU A 580 -5.54 -50.96 -17.43
C GLU A 580 -6.68 -51.70 -16.68
N PHE A 581 -6.34 -52.62 -15.78
CA PHE A 581 -7.31 -53.41 -14.99
C PHE A 581 -7.45 -52.87 -13.56
N ARG A 582 -6.75 -51.84 -13.19
CA ARG A 582 -6.84 -51.23 -11.83
C ARG A 582 -8.09 -50.38 -11.70
N THR A 583 -9.22 -51.02 -11.48
CA THR A 583 -10.48 -50.38 -11.08
C THR A 583 -10.85 -50.79 -9.66
N LEU A 584 -11.76 -50.03 -9.03
CA LEU A 584 -12.24 -50.33 -7.67
C LEU A 584 -12.90 -51.72 -7.62
N SER A 585 -13.69 -52.07 -8.64
CA SER A 585 -14.31 -53.38 -8.74
C SER A 585 -13.28 -54.50 -8.83
N HIS A 586 -12.21 -54.37 -9.63
CA HIS A 586 -11.15 -55.40 -9.68
C HIS A 586 -10.33 -55.45 -8.40
N LEU A 587 -9.98 -54.28 -7.83
CA LEU A 587 -9.26 -54.22 -6.57
C LEU A 587 -10.06 -54.87 -5.41
N SER A 588 -11.36 -54.69 -5.39
CA SER A 588 -12.22 -55.28 -4.34
C SER A 588 -12.16 -56.82 -4.28
N GLN A 589 -11.74 -57.51 -5.38
CA GLN A 589 -11.59 -58.96 -5.42
C GLN A 589 -10.42 -59.51 -4.57
N PHE A 590 -9.48 -58.62 -4.20
CA PHE A 590 -8.38 -58.96 -3.29
C PHE A 590 -8.75 -58.84 -1.79
N LEU A 591 -9.95 -58.32 -1.49
CA LEU A 591 -10.43 -58.19 -0.13
C LEU A 591 -10.99 -59.55 0.36
N PRO A 592 -10.82 -59.92 1.65
CA PRO A 592 -11.43 -61.08 2.27
C PRO A 592 -12.94 -61.10 2.08
N VAL A 593 -13.53 -62.28 1.91
CA VAL A 593 -15.00 -62.43 1.77
C VAL A 593 -15.76 -61.91 2.99
N ASP A 594 -15.17 -62.00 4.17
CA ASP A 594 -15.67 -61.53 5.44
C ASP A 594 -15.23 -60.10 5.83
N PHE A 595 -14.73 -59.32 4.84
CA PHE A 595 -14.32 -57.94 5.12
C PHE A 595 -15.41 -57.14 5.79
N PRO A 596 -15.20 -56.63 7.00
CA PRO A 596 -16.26 -56.03 7.79
C PRO A 596 -16.92 -54.77 7.20
N ARG A 597 -16.22 -54.14 6.26
CA ARG A 597 -16.68 -52.86 5.66
C ARG A 597 -17.27 -53.02 4.23
N TRP A 598 -17.61 -54.23 3.83
CA TRP A 598 -18.27 -54.49 2.55
C TRP A 598 -19.52 -53.61 2.30
N PRO A 599 -20.42 -53.36 3.28
CA PRO A 599 -21.60 -52.50 3.06
C PRO A 599 -21.22 -51.08 2.60
N HIS A 600 -20.15 -50.52 3.13
CA HIS A 600 -19.65 -49.18 2.78
C HIS A 600 -19.01 -49.18 1.38
N LEU A 601 -18.13 -50.15 1.11
CA LEU A 601 -17.44 -50.28 -0.17
C LEU A 601 -18.39 -50.46 -1.33
N LYS A 602 -19.42 -51.30 -1.16
CA LYS A 602 -20.44 -51.58 -2.21
C LYS A 602 -21.11 -50.35 -2.78
N ARG A 603 -21.16 -49.27 -2.03
CA ARG A 603 -21.72 -47.99 -2.51
C ARG A 603 -20.88 -47.36 -3.65
N TRP A 604 -19.65 -47.73 -3.77
CA TRP A 604 -18.66 -47.21 -4.72
C TRP A 604 -18.40 -48.08 -5.92
N LEU A 605 -18.93 -49.33 -5.93
CA LEU A 605 -18.62 -50.30 -6.96
C LEU A 605 -19.64 -50.36 -8.07
N LYS A 606 -19.20 -50.52 -9.31
CA LYS A 606 -20.01 -50.90 -10.46
C LYS A 606 -20.28 -52.40 -10.44
N ARG A 607 -21.51 -52.83 -10.53
CA ARG A 607 -21.86 -54.24 -10.45
C ARG A 607 -22.04 -54.87 -11.82
N ASN A 608 -21.27 -55.94 -12.07
CA ASN A 608 -21.41 -56.71 -13.29
C ASN A 608 -22.66 -57.65 -13.31
N ASP A 609 -23.34 -57.82 -12.18
CA ASP A 609 -24.44 -58.77 -11.99
C ASP A 609 -25.80 -58.09 -12.03
N SER A 610 -26.07 -57.28 -13.03
CA SER A 610 -27.41 -56.87 -13.45
C SER A 610 -28.41 -56.30 -12.43
N ARG A 611 -28.03 -56.02 -11.19
CA ARG A 611 -29.11 -55.61 -10.27
C ARG A 611 -29.12 -54.18 -9.78
N ILE A 612 -28.08 -53.49 -9.48
CA ILE A 612 -28.02 -52.05 -9.15
C ILE A 612 -26.58 -51.69 -8.86
N ASP A 613 -26.03 -50.79 -9.61
CA ASP A 613 -24.73 -50.19 -9.32
C ASP A 613 -24.74 -49.48 -7.97
N GLY A 614 -23.58 -49.40 -7.32
CA GLY A 614 -23.45 -48.63 -6.09
C GLY A 614 -23.77 -47.15 -6.32
N GLU A 615 -24.28 -46.48 -5.32
CA GLU A 615 -24.76 -45.07 -5.40
C GLU A 615 -23.69 -44.10 -5.95
N PHE A 616 -22.42 -44.33 -5.63
CA PHE A 616 -21.28 -43.47 -5.94
C PHE A 616 -20.30 -44.05 -6.96
N HIS A 617 -20.68 -45.16 -7.65
CA HIS A 617 -19.82 -45.86 -8.61
C HIS A 617 -19.27 -44.93 -9.70
N TRP A 618 -20.07 -43.94 -10.11
CA TRP A 618 -19.73 -43.00 -11.18
C TRP A 618 -18.51 -42.13 -10.87
N LEU A 619 -18.15 -41.97 -9.59
CA LEU A 619 -17.00 -41.14 -9.18
C LEU A 619 -15.67 -41.83 -9.45
N PHE A 620 -15.46 -43.05 -8.91
CA PHE A 620 -14.12 -43.66 -8.82
C PHE A 620 -13.99 -45.05 -9.44
N ASP A 621 -15.09 -45.75 -9.76
CA ASP A 621 -15.02 -47.07 -10.35
C ASP A 621 -15.05 -46.99 -11.89
N ASN A 622 -14.09 -46.27 -12.44
CA ASN A 622 -13.95 -46.01 -13.86
C ASN A 622 -12.73 -46.71 -14.43
N GLN A 623 -12.79 -47.06 -15.73
CA GLN A 623 -11.72 -47.76 -16.41
C GLN A 623 -10.50 -46.88 -16.64
N HIS A 624 -10.72 -45.56 -16.83
CA HIS A 624 -9.65 -44.60 -17.05
C HIS A 624 -9.84 -43.37 -16.12
N ASP A 625 -8.72 -42.77 -15.77
CA ASP A 625 -8.73 -41.46 -15.09
C ASP A 625 -8.71 -40.34 -16.15
N SER A 626 -9.80 -39.61 -16.29
CA SER A 626 -9.92 -38.50 -17.24
C SER A 626 -9.61 -37.13 -16.61
N LEU A 627 -9.20 -37.12 -15.33
CA LEU A 627 -8.88 -35.88 -14.65
C LEU A 627 -7.57 -35.29 -15.19
N ASN A 628 -7.68 -34.29 -16.06
CA ASN A 628 -6.55 -33.53 -16.57
C ASN A 628 -6.43 -32.18 -15.87
N LEU A 629 -5.26 -31.90 -15.28
CA LEU A 629 -4.94 -30.65 -14.58
C LEU A 629 -3.85 -29.84 -15.31
N ASP A 630 -3.48 -30.21 -16.53
CA ASP A 630 -2.44 -29.52 -17.28
C ASP A 630 -2.99 -28.28 -18.00
N PHE A 631 -3.51 -27.38 -17.21
CA PHE A 631 -4.03 -26.08 -17.63
C PHE A 631 -3.46 -24.97 -16.73
N ASP A 632 -3.50 -23.73 -17.19
CA ASP A 632 -3.11 -22.57 -16.39
C ASP A 632 -4.18 -22.26 -15.31
N LYS A 633 -5.45 -22.54 -15.59
CA LYS A 633 -6.55 -22.40 -14.62
C LYS A 633 -7.46 -23.62 -14.66
N VAL A 634 -7.74 -24.18 -13.48
CA VAL A 634 -8.69 -25.29 -13.34
C VAL A 634 -9.69 -24.96 -12.24
N GLY A 635 -10.97 -25.06 -12.56
CA GLY A 635 -12.05 -24.88 -11.60
C GLY A 635 -12.82 -26.18 -11.36
N PHE A 636 -13.21 -26.41 -10.12
CA PHE A 636 -14.06 -27.50 -9.70
C PHE A 636 -15.31 -26.94 -9.05
N ASP A 637 -16.47 -27.12 -9.65
CA ASP A 637 -17.73 -26.88 -8.95
C ASP A 637 -18.02 -28.07 -8.03
N VAL A 638 -17.98 -27.80 -6.76
CA VAL A 638 -18.20 -28.78 -5.69
C VAL A 638 -19.56 -28.61 -4.99
N THR A 639 -20.48 -27.86 -5.58
CA THR A 639 -21.82 -27.57 -5.00
C THR A 639 -22.52 -28.84 -4.60
N TYR A 640 -22.51 -29.88 -5.43
CA TYR A 640 -23.12 -31.18 -5.15
C TYR A 640 -22.48 -31.87 -3.93
N LEU A 641 -21.19 -31.72 -3.72
CA LEU A 641 -20.46 -32.31 -2.58
C LEU A 641 -20.76 -31.59 -1.26
N MET A 642 -21.21 -30.35 -1.34
CA MET A 642 -21.50 -29.51 -0.18
C MET A 642 -22.88 -29.73 0.40
N ASP A 643 -23.75 -30.49 -0.27
CA ASP A 643 -25.04 -30.89 0.29
C ASP A 643 -24.81 -31.89 1.44
N GLN A 644 -25.50 -31.69 2.57
CA GLN A 644 -25.39 -32.57 3.74
C GLN A 644 -25.71 -34.03 3.44
N VAL A 645 -26.60 -34.29 2.49
CA VAL A 645 -26.96 -35.62 2.03
C VAL A 645 -25.79 -36.33 1.35
N HIS A 646 -24.88 -35.57 0.74
CA HIS A 646 -23.74 -36.08 -0.01
C HIS A 646 -22.39 -35.89 0.68
N SER A 647 -22.37 -35.56 1.97
CA SER A 647 -21.14 -35.29 2.74
C SER A 647 -20.16 -36.49 2.76
N VAL A 648 -20.66 -37.70 2.64
CA VAL A 648 -19.86 -38.94 2.60
C VAL A 648 -18.88 -38.96 1.44
N ILE A 649 -19.28 -38.41 0.26
CA ILE A 649 -18.43 -38.41 -0.94
C ILE A 649 -17.42 -37.26 -0.96
N ALA A 650 -17.64 -36.22 -0.17
CA ALA A 650 -16.81 -35.02 -0.21
C ALA A 650 -15.34 -35.30 0.18
N THR A 651 -15.13 -36.03 1.27
CA THR A 651 -13.77 -36.33 1.77
C THR A 651 -12.91 -37.09 0.75
N PRO A 652 -13.33 -38.24 0.18
CA PRO A 652 -12.50 -38.95 -0.79
C PRO A 652 -12.28 -38.17 -2.10
N VAL A 653 -13.25 -37.34 -2.54
CA VAL A 653 -13.09 -36.50 -3.71
C VAL A 653 -12.06 -35.40 -3.45
N TYR A 654 -12.19 -34.65 -2.35
CA TYR A 654 -11.23 -33.63 -2.00
C TYR A 654 -9.82 -34.18 -1.79
N LEU A 655 -9.71 -35.35 -1.17
CA LEU A 655 -8.43 -36.02 -0.97
C LEU A 655 -7.74 -36.29 -2.31
N TYR A 656 -8.49 -36.79 -3.28
CA TYR A 656 -7.99 -37.06 -4.60
C TYR A 656 -7.60 -35.80 -5.36
N LEU A 657 -8.49 -34.80 -5.39
CA LEU A 657 -8.23 -33.52 -6.05
C LEU A 657 -6.97 -32.84 -5.49
N LEU A 658 -6.86 -32.78 -4.15
CA LEU A 658 -5.69 -32.18 -3.50
C LEU A 658 -4.39 -32.92 -3.82
N HIS A 659 -4.41 -34.27 -3.81
CA HIS A 659 -3.25 -35.04 -4.17
C HIS A 659 -2.80 -34.74 -5.60
N ARG A 660 -3.73 -34.68 -6.56
CA ARG A 660 -3.45 -34.36 -7.97
C ARG A 660 -2.94 -32.92 -8.12
N MET A 661 -3.55 -31.95 -7.45
CA MET A 661 -3.09 -30.56 -7.44
C MET A 661 -1.67 -30.44 -6.85
N ARG A 662 -1.35 -31.20 -5.79
CA ARG A 662 -0.01 -31.23 -5.18
C ARG A 662 1.05 -31.73 -6.15
N GLN A 663 0.71 -32.72 -6.97
CA GLN A 663 1.60 -33.25 -8.02
C GLN A 663 1.89 -32.22 -9.12
N CYS A 664 0.99 -31.24 -9.32
CA CYS A 664 1.20 -30.16 -10.28
C CYS A 664 2.13 -29.04 -9.79
N LEU A 665 2.60 -29.08 -8.53
CA LEU A 665 3.50 -28.06 -7.99
C LEU A 665 4.92 -28.22 -8.54
N ASP A 666 5.18 -27.57 -9.65
CA ASP A 666 6.42 -27.61 -10.43
C ASP A 666 7.37 -26.41 -10.16
N GLY A 667 7.03 -25.55 -9.20
CA GLY A 667 7.78 -24.34 -8.86
C GLY A 667 7.22 -23.06 -9.49
N ARG A 668 6.24 -23.15 -10.40
CA ARG A 668 5.47 -21.98 -10.85
C ARG A 668 4.63 -21.43 -9.69
N LEU A 669 4.39 -20.13 -9.70
CA LEU A 669 3.44 -19.54 -8.79
C LEU A 669 2.08 -20.25 -8.94
N THR A 670 1.58 -20.83 -7.85
CA THR A 670 0.32 -21.58 -7.88
C THR A 670 -0.62 -21.07 -6.79
N SER A 671 -1.78 -20.59 -7.21
CA SER A 671 -2.85 -20.12 -6.32
C SER A 671 -3.87 -21.23 -6.10
N PHE A 672 -4.20 -21.51 -4.84
CA PHE A 672 -5.31 -22.37 -4.44
C PHE A 672 -6.44 -21.48 -3.91
N ILE A 673 -7.48 -21.31 -4.68
CA ILE A 673 -8.60 -20.43 -4.38
C ILE A 673 -9.77 -21.28 -3.90
N ILE A 674 -10.20 -21.03 -2.68
CA ILE A 674 -11.24 -21.82 -2.02
C ILE A 674 -12.41 -20.90 -1.71
N ALA A 675 -13.45 -21.01 -2.51
CA ALA A 675 -14.71 -20.31 -2.30
C ALA A 675 -15.53 -20.99 -1.20
N GLU A 676 -16.16 -20.20 -0.35
CA GLU A 676 -16.98 -20.68 0.79
C GLU A 676 -16.22 -21.68 1.67
N ALA A 677 -14.98 -21.33 2.05
CA ALA A 677 -14.02 -22.19 2.75
C ALA A 677 -14.52 -22.76 4.11
N TRP A 678 -15.62 -22.27 4.64
CA TRP A 678 -16.14 -22.66 5.96
C TRP A 678 -16.47 -24.16 6.06
N GLN A 679 -16.97 -24.79 5.00
CA GLN A 679 -17.26 -26.23 5.02
C GLN A 679 -15.99 -27.08 5.10
N LEU A 680 -14.93 -26.61 4.50
CA LEU A 680 -13.65 -27.29 4.54
C LEU A 680 -13.03 -27.27 5.95
N PHE A 681 -13.15 -26.15 6.65
CA PHE A 681 -12.63 -25.99 8.01
C PHE A 681 -13.37 -26.86 9.04
N ALA A 682 -14.57 -27.30 8.76
CA ALA A 682 -15.32 -28.21 9.60
C ALA A 682 -14.93 -29.69 9.43
N SER A 683 -14.18 -30.04 8.38
CA SER A 683 -13.80 -31.42 8.08
C SER A 683 -12.47 -31.80 8.76
N PRO A 684 -12.43 -32.92 9.56
CA PRO A 684 -11.18 -33.41 10.16
C PRO A 684 -10.08 -33.73 9.15
N PHE A 685 -10.48 -34.08 7.93
CA PHE A 685 -9.54 -34.30 6.83
C PHE A 685 -8.81 -33.02 6.42
N TRP A 686 -9.56 -31.97 6.20
CA TRP A 686 -9.00 -30.67 5.84
C TRP A 686 -8.14 -30.10 6.98
N GLU A 687 -8.52 -30.34 8.22
CA GLU A 687 -7.69 -30.01 9.37
C GLU A 687 -6.28 -30.57 9.22
N LYS A 688 -6.16 -31.88 8.93
CA LYS A 688 -4.87 -32.54 8.73
C LYS A 688 -4.12 -32.00 7.52
N ALA A 689 -4.80 -31.87 6.39
CA ALA A 689 -4.20 -31.41 5.13
C ALA A 689 -3.67 -29.98 5.26
N LEU A 690 -4.45 -29.03 5.77
CA LEU A 690 -4.05 -27.64 5.93
C LEU A 690 -2.95 -27.47 6.99
N ARG A 691 -2.95 -28.29 8.04
CA ARG A 691 -1.88 -28.31 9.03
C ARG A 691 -0.51 -28.64 8.41
N GLU A 692 -0.49 -29.51 7.43
CA GLU A 692 0.73 -29.90 6.71
C GLU A 692 1.10 -28.87 5.60
N TRP A 693 0.10 -28.39 4.85
CA TRP A 693 0.33 -27.62 3.64
C TRP A 693 0.64 -26.14 3.89
N LEU A 694 -0.15 -25.47 4.76
CA LEU A 694 0.01 -24.02 4.97
C LEU A 694 1.45 -23.62 5.33
N PRO A 695 2.18 -24.31 6.23
CA PRO A 695 3.55 -23.93 6.53
C PRO A 695 4.56 -24.25 5.42
N THR A 696 4.26 -25.24 4.56
CA THR A 696 5.25 -25.85 3.66
C THR A 696 5.11 -25.44 2.21
N ILE A 697 3.89 -25.17 1.74
CA ILE A 697 3.59 -24.97 0.31
C ILE A 697 4.30 -23.75 -0.30
N ARG A 698 4.64 -22.74 0.51
CA ARG A 698 5.42 -21.57 0.09
C ARG A 698 6.76 -21.96 -0.55
N LYS A 699 7.38 -23.08 -0.10
CA LYS A 699 8.65 -23.59 -0.67
C LYS A 699 8.50 -24.08 -2.11
N LYS A 700 7.28 -24.35 -2.53
CA LYS A 700 6.91 -24.75 -3.89
C LYS A 700 6.18 -23.65 -4.66
N ASN A 701 6.29 -22.41 -4.20
CA ASN A 701 5.62 -21.24 -4.77
C ASN A 701 4.09 -21.32 -4.77
N GLY A 702 3.52 -22.07 -3.83
CA GLY A 702 2.07 -22.17 -3.66
C GLY A 702 1.55 -21.25 -2.54
N HIS A 703 0.33 -20.75 -2.70
CA HIS A 703 -0.38 -20.03 -1.67
C HIS A 703 -1.89 -20.29 -1.75
N PHE A 704 -2.57 -20.12 -0.61
CA PHE A 704 -4.01 -20.27 -0.49
C PHE A 704 -4.70 -18.92 -0.41
N ILE A 705 -5.86 -18.82 -1.04
CA ILE A 705 -6.78 -17.69 -0.95
C ILE A 705 -8.11 -18.25 -0.44
N PHE A 706 -8.48 -17.92 0.79
CA PHE A 706 -9.71 -18.35 1.42
C PHE A 706 -10.77 -17.25 1.26
N ASP A 707 -11.86 -17.55 0.58
CA ASP A 707 -13.03 -16.68 0.51
C ASP A 707 -14.13 -17.23 1.43
N THR A 708 -14.63 -16.41 2.35
CA THR A 708 -15.74 -16.79 3.25
C THR A 708 -16.57 -15.57 3.65
N GLN A 709 -17.83 -15.82 4.01
CA GLN A 709 -18.75 -14.75 4.39
C GLN A 709 -18.42 -14.12 5.74
N SER A 710 -17.91 -14.92 6.69
CA SER A 710 -17.63 -14.47 8.04
C SER A 710 -16.30 -15.00 8.56
N PRO A 711 -15.53 -14.17 9.27
CA PRO A 711 -14.31 -14.64 9.95
C PRO A 711 -14.58 -15.73 10.99
N LYS A 712 -15.79 -15.78 11.58
CA LYS A 712 -16.18 -16.80 12.56
C LYS A 712 -15.93 -18.23 12.08
N THR A 713 -16.08 -18.47 10.81
CA THR A 713 -15.83 -19.78 10.21
C THR A 713 -14.40 -20.25 10.38
N ILE A 714 -13.45 -19.34 10.37
CA ILE A 714 -12.03 -19.63 10.65
C ILE A 714 -11.78 -19.64 12.15
N THR A 715 -12.30 -18.66 12.89
CA THR A 715 -12.01 -18.50 14.32
C THR A 715 -12.64 -19.57 15.20
N ASP A 716 -13.75 -20.16 14.79
CA ASP A 716 -14.41 -21.27 15.47
C ASP A 716 -13.84 -22.65 15.05
N SER A 717 -12.99 -22.67 14.02
CA SER A 717 -12.37 -23.90 13.52
C SER A 717 -11.27 -24.43 14.44
N PRO A 718 -11.10 -25.78 14.54
CA PRO A 718 -9.99 -26.40 15.27
C PRO A 718 -8.60 -25.98 14.77
N ILE A 719 -8.51 -25.49 13.52
CA ILE A 719 -7.24 -25.09 12.88
C ILE A 719 -7.03 -23.58 12.86
N LYS A 720 -7.83 -22.81 13.61
CA LYS A 720 -7.77 -21.34 13.60
C LYS A 720 -6.35 -20.79 13.74
N HIS A 721 -5.57 -21.32 14.67
CA HIS A 721 -4.21 -20.85 14.91
C HIS A 721 -3.31 -21.07 13.70
N ILE A 722 -3.44 -22.24 13.05
CA ILE A 722 -2.60 -22.58 11.89
C ILE A 722 -2.95 -21.68 10.70
N VAL A 723 -4.23 -21.46 10.46
CA VAL A 723 -4.67 -20.58 9.38
C VAL A 723 -4.22 -19.14 9.65
N LEU A 724 -4.57 -18.58 10.82
CA LEU A 724 -4.27 -17.20 11.16
C LEU A 724 -2.77 -16.91 11.23
N ASP A 725 -1.96 -17.81 11.79
CA ASP A 725 -0.50 -17.63 11.88
C ASP A 725 0.20 -17.69 10.52
N ASN A 726 -0.42 -18.31 9.52
CA ASN A 726 0.14 -18.40 8.18
C ASN A 726 -0.45 -17.39 7.19
N LEU A 727 -1.50 -16.66 7.56
CA LEU A 727 -1.99 -15.55 6.73
C LEU A 727 -0.94 -14.44 6.64
N ALA A 728 -0.73 -13.94 5.44
CA ALA A 728 0.03 -12.73 5.16
C ALA A 728 -0.90 -11.55 4.88
N THR A 729 -2.02 -11.83 4.23
CA THR A 729 -2.95 -10.83 3.75
C THR A 729 -4.36 -11.09 4.26
N LEU A 730 -5.00 -10.06 4.77
CA LEU A 730 -6.40 -10.07 5.18
C LEU A 730 -7.13 -8.97 4.41
N ILE A 731 -8.26 -9.35 3.81
CA ILE A 731 -9.19 -8.41 3.18
C ILE A 731 -10.54 -8.55 3.87
N ALA A 732 -11.07 -7.45 4.38
CA ALA A 732 -12.38 -7.42 5.02
C ALA A 732 -13.29 -6.37 4.37
N PHE A 733 -14.36 -6.84 3.76
CA PHE A 733 -15.43 -5.98 3.26
C PHE A 733 -16.29 -5.44 4.42
N PRO A 734 -17.01 -4.34 4.21
CA PRO A 734 -17.92 -3.79 5.21
C PRO A 734 -18.90 -4.84 5.74
N ASN A 735 -19.05 -4.87 7.05
CA ASN A 735 -19.98 -5.76 7.74
C ASN A 735 -20.60 -5.02 8.95
N PRO A 736 -21.80 -4.46 8.81
CA PRO A 736 -22.49 -3.80 9.92
C PRO A 736 -22.79 -4.72 11.12
N LEU A 737 -22.78 -6.05 10.89
CA LEU A 737 -22.99 -7.08 11.90
C LEU A 737 -21.67 -7.64 12.48
N ALA A 738 -20.54 -6.99 12.20
CA ALA A 738 -19.25 -7.42 12.72
C ALA A 738 -19.24 -7.45 14.26
N ASP A 739 -18.79 -8.55 14.84
CA ASP A 739 -18.63 -8.67 16.28
C ASP A 739 -17.19 -8.37 16.70
N ARG A 740 -17.07 -7.72 17.85
CA ARG A 740 -15.81 -7.21 18.37
C ARG A 740 -14.80 -8.32 18.70
N GLU A 741 -15.25 -9.39 19.30
CA GLU A 741 -14.40 -10.52 19.72
C GLU A 741 -13.69 -11.15 18.51
N THR A 742 -14.45 -11.49 17.47
CA THR A 742 -13.90 -12.11 16.26
C THR A 742 -12.90 -11.21 15.55
N TYR A 743 -13.24 -9.92 15.36
CA TYR A 743 -12.41 -9.04 14.58
C TYR A 743 -11.21 -8.49 15.36
N MET A 744 -11.36 -8.14 16.63
CA MET A 744 -10.28 -7.54 17.40
C MET A 744 -9.42 -8.59 18.12
N GLU A 745 -10.02 -9.57 18.80
CA GLU A 745 -9.25 -10.53 19.58
C GLU A 745 -8.64 -11.63 18.71
N HIS A 746 -9.37 -12.13 17.72
CA HIS A 746 -8.89 -13.21 16.87
C HIS A 746 -8.14 -12.71 15.63
N LEU A 747 -8.70 -11.77 14.85
CA LEU A 747 -8.04 -11.22 13.66
C LEU A 747 -7.02 -10.14 13.99
N LYS A 748 -6.88 -9.75 15.26
CA LYS A 748 -5.94 -8.70 15.71
C LYS A 748 -6.11 -7.38 14.95
N LEU A 749 -7.35 -6.99 14.68
CA LEU A 749 -7.63 -5.67 14.16
C LEU A 749 -7.61 -4.64 15.29
N ARG A 750 -7.20 -3.43 14.96
CA ARG A 750 -7.29 -2.27 15.85
C ARG A 750 -8.71 -1.73 15.87
N GLU A 751 -9.07 -0.95 16.90
CA GLU A 751 -10.39 -0.34 17.04
C GLU A 751 -10.81 0.43 15.78
N ALA A 752 -9.96 1.34 15.31
CA ALA A 752 -10.24 2.15 14.13
C ALA A 752 -10.45 1.31 12.84
N GLN A 753 -9.74 0.18 12.72
CA GLN A 753 -9.92 -0.76 11.61
C GLN A 753 -11.25 -1.51 11.72
N PHE A 754 -11.64 -1.90 12.92
CA PHE A 754 -12.92 -2.53 13.20
C PHE A 754 -14.09 -1.57 12.93
N GLU A 755 -14.01 -0.34 13.43
CA GLU A 755 -15.02 0.70 13.18
C GLU A 755 -15.16 0.98 11.69
N ALA A 756 -14.06 1.07 10.95
CA ALA A 756 -14.09 1.25 9.50
C ALA A 756 -14.83 0.12 8.77
N ILE A 757 -14.72 -1.13 9.23
CA ILE A 757 -15.48 -2.25 8.67
C ILE A 757 -16.97 -2.16 9.04
N LYS A 758 -17.29 -1.73 10.26
CA LYS A 758 -18.64 -1.71 10.79
C LYS A 758 -19.47 -0.54 10.28
N GLU A 759 -18.86 0.64 10.12
CA GLU A 759 -19.53 1.87 9.72
C GLU A 759 -19.70 2.01 8.21
N ASN A 760 -18.77 1.47 7.42
CA ASN A 760 -18.92 1.50 5.96
C ASN A 760 -20.05 0.58 5.50
N THR A 761 -20.74 1.01 4.44
CA THR A 761 -21.79 0.20 3.83
C THR A 761 -21.23 -0.68 2.71
N PRO A 762 -21.82 -1.87 2.46
CA PRO A 762 -21.39 -2.74 1.35
C PRO A 762 -21.41 -2.04 -0.02
N GLU A 763 -22.32 -1.08 -0.23
CA GLU A 763 -22.46 -0.30 -1.46
C GLU A 763 -21.27 0.61 -1.73
N SER A 764 -20.52 1.01 -0.70
CA SER A 764 -19.31 1.82 -0.84
C SER A 764 -18.22 1.11 -1.62
N ARG A 765 -18.22 -0.24 -1.61
CA ARG A 765 -17.19 -1.10 -2.20
C ARG A 765 -15.78 -0.83 -1.64
N ILE A 766 -15.70 -0.17 -0.48
CA ILE A 766 -14.46 0.07 0.24
C ILE A 766 -14.24 -1.13 1.16
N PHE A 767 -13.06 -1.71 1.13
CA PHE A 767 -12.65 -2.81 1.99
C PHE A 767 -11.36 -2.51 2.70
N LEU A 768 -11.17 -3.11 3.86
CA LEU A 768 -9.89 -3.10 4.58
C LEU A 768 -8.94 -4.11 3.91
N TYR A 769 -7.77 -3.66 3.49
CA TYR A 769 -6.63 -4.49 3.11
C TYR A 769 -5.57 -4.37 4.20
N LYS A 770 -5.24 -5.47 4.88
CA LYS A 770 -4.25 -5.53 5.95
C LYS A 770 -3.17 -6.54 5.61
N GLN A 771 -1.92 -6.12 5.77
CA GLN A 771 -0.75 -6.97 5.62
C GLN A 771 0.27 -6.64 6.71
N ASP A 772 0.60 -7.61 7.55
CA ASP A 772 1.43 -7.41 8.74
C ASP A 772 0.93 -6.24 9.61
N HIS A 773 1.69 -5.16 9.70
CA HIS A 773 1.35 -3.95 10.47
C HIS A 773 0.69 -2.86 9.63
N GLU A 774 0.77 -2.98 8.30
CA GLU A 774 0.19 -2.01 7.37
C GLU A 774 -1.28 -2.35 7.10
N ALA A 775 -2.12 -1.33 7.08
CA ALA A 775 -3.53 -1.48 6.75
C ALA A 775 -4.01 -0.28 5.92
N PHE A 776 -4.90 -0.56 4.96
CA PHE A 776 -5.38 0.41 3.99
C PHE A 776 -6.89 0.26 3.81
N LEU A 777 -7.59 1.36 3.66
CA LEU A 777 -8.93 1.34 3.07
C LEU A 777 -8.78 1.43 1.56
N CYS A 778 -9.22 0.39 0.87
CA CYS A 778 -9.05 0.26 -0.57
C CYS A 778 -10.38 0.10 -1.29
N LYS A 779 -10.39 0.45 -2.55
CA LYS A 779 -11.49 0.24 -3.47
C LYS A 779 -10.99 -0.37 -4.77
N LEU A 780 -11.67 -1.41 -5.24
CA LEU A 780 -11.54 -1.89 -6.60
C LEU A 780 -12.56 -1.15 -7.48
N ASP A 781 -12.11 -0.15 -8.20
CA ASP A 781 -12.98 0.63 -9.07
C ASP A 781 -12.95 0.08 -10.51
N LEU A 782 -13.99 -0.64 -10.89
CA LEU A 782 -14.23 -1.17 -12.24
C LEU A 782 -15.30 -0.40 -13.00
N SER A 783 -15.66 0.83 -12.58
CA SER A 783 -16.65 1.64 -13.31
C SER A 783 -16.19 1.88 -14.75
N GLY A 784 -17.14 1.78 -15.69
CA GLY A 784 -16.85 1.82 -17.13
C GLY A 784 -16.36 0.50 -17.74
N LEU A 785 -16.05 -0.51 -16.91
CA LEU A 785 -15.62 -1.86 -17.34
C LEU A 785 -16.72 -2.90 -17.15
N SER A 786 -17.96 -2.55 -17.43
CA SER A 786 -19.15 -3.40 -17.17
C SER A 786 -19.09 -4.77 -17.85
N GLN A 787 -18.52 -4.87 -19.05
CA GLN A 787 -18.35 -6.14 -19.75
C GLN A 787 -17.42 -7.10 -19.00
N TYR A 788 -16.34 -6.58 -18.38
CA TYR A 788 -15.41 -7.39 -17.59
C TYR A 788 -16.02 -7.81 -16.25
N ILE A 789 -16.82 -6.92 -15.62
CA ILE A 789 -17.51 -7.26 -14.37
C ILE A 789 -18.43 -8.47 -14.56
N ARG A 790 -19.11 -8.58 -15.71
CA ARG A 790 -19.99 -9.72 -16.03
C ARG A 790 -19.24 -11.04 -16.18
N VAL A 791 -17.98 -10.98 -16.59
CA VAL A 791 -17.11 -12.16 -16.65
C VAL A 791 -16.56 -12.51 -15.27
N LEU A 792 -16.17 -11.47 -14.50
CA LEU A 792 -15.58 -11.65 -13.16
C LEU A 792 -16.61 -12.06 -12.09
N SER A 793 -17.90 -11.88 -12.35
CA SER A 793 -18.99 -12.14 -11.39
C SER A 793 -20.13 -12.87 -12.09
N ALA A 794 -20.08 -14.20 -12.09
CA ALA A 794 -21.11 -15.03 -12.66
C ALA A 794 -22.36 -15.10 -11.77
N ASN A 795 -23.51 -15.29 -12.40
CA ASN A 795 -24.76 -15.69 -11.76
C ASN A 795 -25.43 -16.78 -12.62
N THR A 796 -26.46 -17.44 -12.10
CA THR A 796 -27.13 -18.56 -12.77
C THR A 796 -27.62 -18.21 -14.18
N GLN A 797 -28.07 -16.99 -14.40
CA GLN A 797 -28.56 -16.56 -15.74
C GLN A 797 -27.37 -16.35 -16.69
N SER A 798 -26.29 -15.73 -16.25
CA SER A 798 -25.12 -15.52 -17.08
C SER A 798 -24.37 -16.82 -17.42
N VAL A 799 -24.40 -17.80 -16.51
CA VAL A 799 -23.85 -19.14 -16.76
C VAL A 799 -24.66 -19.87 -17.83
N LYS A 800 -26.01 -19.86 -17.73
CA LYS A 800 -26.86 -20.45 -18.79
C LYS A 800 -26.64 -19.78 -20.14
N LEU A 801 -26.57 -18.44 -20.15
CA LEU A 801 -26.28 -17.69 -21.37
C LEU A 801 -24.92 -18.10 -21.98
N LEU A 802 -23.89 -18.31 -21.14
CA LEU A 802 -22.62 -18.81 -21.62
C LEU A 802 -22.73 -20.21 -22.23
N ASP A 803 -23.39 -21.13 -21.54
CA ASP A 803 -23.55 -22.50 -22.01
C ASP A 803 -24.28 -22.54 -23.37
N ASP A 804 -25.33 -21.75 -23.55
CA ASP A 804 -26.05 -21.60 -24.82
C ASP A 804 -25.15 -21.05 -25.94
N ILE A 805 -24.34 -20.00 -25.62
CA ILE A 805 -23.42 -19.41 -26.60
C ILE A 805 -22.32 -20.42 -26.98
N MET A 806 -21.77 -21.15 -26.02
CA MET A 806 -20.73 -22.14 -26.30
C MET A 806 -21.26 -23.30 -27.16
N GLN A 807 -22.52 -23.68 -27.04
CA GLN A 807 -23.15 -24.64 -27.95
C GLN A 807 -23.27 -24.09 -29.37
N GLU A 808 -23.46 -22.80 -29.54
CA GLU A 808 -23.65 -22.15 -30.86
C GLU A 808 -22.31 -21.92 -31.58
N VAL A 809 -21.31 -21.39 -30.89
CA VAL A 809 -20.06 -20.88 -31.49
C VAL A 809 -18.81 -21.66 -31.11
N GLY A 810 -18.91 -22.62 -30.16
CA GLY A 810 -17.78 -23.43 -29.68
C GLY A 810 -17.17 -22.93 -28.38
N HIS A 811 -16.16 -23.66 -27.90
CA HIS A 811 -15.54 -23.46 -26.58
C HIS A 811 -14.38 -22.48 -26.58
N ASP A 812 -13.94 -21.98 -27.74
CA ASP A 812 -12.84 -21.06 -27.84
C ASP A 812 -13.24 -19.66 -27.30
N PRO A 813 -12.55 -19.13 -26.29
CA PRO A 813 -12.84 -17.80 -25.74
C PRO A 813 -12.80 -16.67 -26.77
N GLU A 814 -11.95 -16.78 -27.78
CA GLU A 814 -11.87 -15.75 -28.82
C GLU A 814 -13.17 -15.67 -29.65
N LEU A 815 -13.93 -16.76 -29.74
CA LEU A 815 -15.21 -16.82 -30.45
C LEU A 815 -16.39 -16.44 -29.58
N TRP A 816 -16.52 -17.02 -28.38
CA TRP A 816 -17.71 -16.82 -27.54
C TRP A 816 -17.69 -15.54 -26.71
N LEU A 817 -16.52 -15.04 -26.28
CA LEU A 817 -16.43 -13.89 -25.40
C LEU A 817 -17.02 -12.59 -26.00
N PRO A 818 -16.75 -12.25 -27.29
CA PRO A 818 -17.40 -11.11 -27.93
C PRO A 818 -18.92 -11.23 -27.97
N VAL A 819 -19.46 -12.43 -28.29
CA VAL A 819 -20.91 -12.71 -28.32
C VAL A 819 -21.51 -12.58 -26.93
N PHE A 820 -20.80 -13.08 -25.90
CA PHE A 820 -21.22 -12.94 -24.51
C PHE A 820 -21.28 -11.47 -24.08
N TYR A 821 -20.31 -10.65 -24.44
CA TYR A 821 -20.33 -9.21 -24.16
C TYR A 821 -21.55 -8.49 -24.77
N GLU A 822 -21.95 -8.88 -25.96
CA GLU A 822 -23.12 -8.29 -26.64
C GLU A 822 -24.43 -8.75 -26.00
N ARG A 823 -24.63 -10.07 -25.85
CA ARG A 823 -25.89 -10.63 -25.35
C ARG A 823 -26.12 -10.34 -23.86
N SER A 824 -25.06 -10.24 -23.08
CA SER A 824 -25.16 -9.91 -21.65
C SER A 824 -25.48 -8.44 -21.38
N LYS A 825 -25.51 -7.54 -22.37
CA LYS A 825 -25.94 -6.14 -22.21
C LYS A 825 -27.47 -6.01 -22.03
N LYS A 826 -28.21 -7.00 -22.50
CA LYS A 826 -29.68 -7.06 -22.40
C LYS A 826 -30.11 -7.65 -21.07
#